data_0ad71dc5f0cec18b1a7a16dc0b22e273
#
_entry.id   0ad71dc5f0cec18b1a7a16dc0b22e273
#
_cell.length_a   1.000
_cell.length_b   1.000
_cell.length_c   1.000
_cell.angle_alpha   90.00
_cell.angle_beta   90.00
_cell.angle_gamma   90.00
#
_symmetry.space_group_name_H-M   'P 1'
#
loop_
_entity.id
_entity.type
_entity.pdbx_description
1 polymer ?
#
loop_
_entity_poly.entity_id
_entity_poly.type
_entity_poly.pdbx_seq_one_letter_code
_entity_poly.pdbx_strand_id
1 'polypeptide(L)'
;MTDMSGESRISGLGGWQRVDPNDTDAQETMEWLDALDGVVRHLGKPRAQYLLDRLSEHALSMGVTSNRPQITPYRNSIPAADEPHYPGNLELEEKLAGALRWNALAMVVRANRAYGELGGHIASYASAADLFEVGFNHFFRASQPDGAHGSGDLVYFQPHSSPGVYARAYLEGFLSETHLEHYRREIDGPGLCSYPHPWLMPEFWQFPTGSMGIGPINAIYQARFMRYLAARKLANTEGRKVWGFFGDGEMDEPESMGALSLAAREHLDNLVFVINCNLQRLDGPVRSNGRIIDELEAHFVGAGWNVIKVVWGSDWDPLFARDKHGALLRAFANTVDGQFQTFSANDGAYNRERFFGQNPELAALAAQLSDADIDRLRRGGHDVRKLYAAYAQAAAHRGQPTVILAKTMKGFGMGTAGQGRMTTHQQKKLDADDLKAFRDRFRVPLSDDDVEALRFYKPAADSPEMRYLLEKRAALGGFLPRRRRMADTSLPVPDIRKWAGFALDDTRREMSTTMALVRMMTSLLKDDALGPRVVPIVADEARTFGMANMFRQVGIYSPAGQLYEPEDMGSMLYYREDIDGQILEEGISEAGAVSSWIAAATSYSVHNLPMLPFYIYYSMFGFQRIGDLIWAAADQRARGFLIGATSGKTTLGGEGLQHQDGTSHLNASTIPNCRAYDPAFAHEMAVIVDEGMREMIQQQRDVFYYITAMNENYTQPGIPGGDLEAIREGIVKGIYRMDADEAVKGDEHSAQVQLLGSGAILPEVIAAQKMLQDDWSIRAGVWSVTSFTELHRDGIAAERLERHGDATRKPYVQRMLEQSDGPVVAATDYVRALPESIRAFVPRRYVTLGTDGFGRSDTRQALRAFFEVDRVSIVLAALKALEDDGAIGADIVAQARERYGKQGIRRAASWQC
;
A
#
# COMPACT_ATOMS: atom_id res chain seq x y z
N MET A 1 -39.90 -45.76 -34.23
CA MET A 1 -41.38 -45.84 -33.96
C MET A 1 -41.55 -46.51 -32.63
N THR A 2 -41.74 -45.72 -31.59
CA THR A 2 -42.71 -45.91 -30.51
C THR A 2 -42.63 -44.66 -29.66
N ASP A 3 -43.70 -43.94 -29.78
CA ASP A 3 -44.11 -42.79 -29.04
C ASP A 3 -44.38 -43.19 -27.55
N MET A 4 -43.83 -42.45 -26.61
CA MET A 4 -44.27 -42.48 -25.19
C MET A 4 -44.31 -41.05 -24.66
N SER A 5 -45.33 -40.30 -25.03
CA SER A 5 -45.75 -39.11 -24.30
C SER A 5 -46.51 -39.55 -23.05
N GLY A 6 -45.86 -39.54 -21.89
CA GLY A 6 -46.45 -39.70 -20.58
C GLY A 6 -46.48 -38.36 -19.83
N GLU A 7 -47.45 -37.52 -20.10
CA GLU A 7 -47.80 -36.40 -19.26
C GLU A 7 -48.49 -36.88 -17.96
N SER A 8 -47.74 -36.89 -16.86
CA SER A 8 -48.30 -36.97 -15.51
C SER A 8 -48.58 -35.56 -14.99
N ARG A 9 -49.85 -35.17 -15.00
CA ARG A 9 -50.35 -33.96 -14.34
C ARG A 9 -50.41 -34.21 -12.84
N ILE A 10 -49.46 -33.65 -12.08
CA ILE A 10 -49.62 -33.45 -10.64
C ILE A 10 -49.96 -31.97 -10.45
N SER A 11 -51.24 -31.68 -10.18
CA SER A 11 -51.76 -30.36 -9.83
C SER A 11 -51.58 -30.12 -8.36
N GLY A 12 -50.83 -29.08 -7.99
CA GLY A 12 -50.94 -28.43 -6.69
C GLY A 12 -49.75 -28.43 -5.78
N LEU A 13 -48.56 -27.98 -6.24
CA LEU A 13 -47.51 -27.44 -5.36
C LEU A 13 -46.61 -26.46 -6.16
N GLY A 14 -46.39 -25.29 -5.60
CA GLY A 14 -45.79 -24.21 -6.32
C GLY A 14 -44.29 -24.33 -6.50
N GLY A 15 -43.86 -24.16 -7.72
CA GLY A 15 -42.67 -23.35 -7.99
C GLY A 15 -41.40 -24.02 -8.48
N TRP A 16 -41.24 -25.34 -8.58
CA TRP A 16 -39.98 -25.96 -9.03
C TRP A 16 -40.20 -27.12 -10.04
N GLN A 17 -41.09 -26.97 -10.97
CA GLN A 17 -41.36 -28.00 -11.96
C GLN A 17 -40.71 -27.71 -13.33
N ARG A 18 -39.44 -27.98 -13.47
CA ARG A 18 -38.86 -28.65 -14.63
C ARG A 18 -37.73 -29.54 -14.17
N VAL A 19 -37.86 -30.80 -14.44
CA VAL A 19 -36.87 -31.87 -14.21
C VAL A 19 -35.58 -31.47 -14.90
N ASP A 20 -34.50 -31.28 -14.12
CA ASP A 20 -33.14 -31.26 -14.65
C ASP A 20 -32.96 -32.58 -15.39
N PRO A 21 -32.57 -32.61 -16.67
CA PRO A 21 -32.32 -33.86 -17.39
C PRO A 21 -31.32 -34.80 -16.71
N ASN A 22 -30.58 -34.32 -15.76
CA ASN A 22 -29.65 -35.09 -14.93
C ASN A 22 -30.26 -35.55 -13.60
N ASP A 23 -31.50 -35.13 -13.27
CA ASP A 23 -32.20 -35.56 -12.07
C ASP A 23 -32.89 -36.92 -12.33
N THR A 24 -32.36 -37.96 -11.69
CA THR A 24 -32.84 -39.33 -11.84
C THR A 24 -34.06 -39.62 -10.99
N ASP A 25 -34.39 -38.78 -9.99
CA ASP A 25 -35.60 -38.88 -9.15
C ASP A 25 -36.08 -37.49 -8.72
N ALA A 26 -36.86 -36.87 -9.55
CA ALA A 26 -37.43 -35.55 -9.33
C ALA A 26 -38.38 -35.49 -8.12
N GLN A 27 -39.01 -36.58 -7.75
CA GLN A 27 -39.91 -36.63 -6.62
C GLN A 27 -39.10 -36.60 -5.30
N GLU A 28 -38.08 -37.42 -5.17
CA GLU A 28 -37.18 -37.39 -4.02
C GLU A 28 -36.52 -36.02 -3.85
N THR A 29 -36.06 -35.42 -4.97
CA THR A 29 -35.50 -34.06 -4.96
C THR A 29 -36.48 -33.03 -4.40
N MET A 30 -37.76 -33.11 -4.79
CA MET A 30 -38.81 -32.20 -4.31
C MET A 30 -39.10 -32.41 -2.82
N GLU A 31 -39.11 -33.65 -2.34
CA GLU A 31 -39.34 -33.97 -0.94
C GLU A 31 -38.20 -33.37 -0.03
N TRP A 32 -36.97 -33.43 -0.45
CA TRP A 32 -35.85 -32.81 0.26
C TRP A 32 -35.96 -31.27 0.30
N LEU A 33 -36.36 -30.66 -0.81
CA LEU A 33 -36.53 -29.19 -0.88
C LEU A 33 -37.73 -28.73 -0.02
N ASP A 34 -38.84 -29.42 -0.05
CA ASP A 34 -40.01 -29.12 0.79
C ASP A 34 -39.70 -29.29 2.28
N ALA A 35 -38.92 -30.32 2.65
CA ALA A 35 -38.47 -30.51 4.03
C ALA A 35 -37.61 -29.33 4.51
N LEU A 36 -36.64 -28.86 3.69
CA LEU A 36 -35.81 -27.69 4.00
C LEU A 36 -36.67 -26.42 4.13
N ASP A 37 -37.60 -26.19 3.22
CA ASP A 37 -38.56 -25.07 3.25
C ASP A 37 -39.38 -25.08 4.54
N GLY A 38 -39.85 -26.27 4.97
CA GLY A 38 -40.55 -26.48 6.24
C GLY A 38 -39.70 -26.07 7.43
N VAL A 39 -38.42 -26.43 7.47
CA VAL A 39 -37.48 -26.02 8.52
C VAL A 39 -37.31 -24.50 8.54
N VAL A 40 -37.11 -23.87 7.38
CA VAL A 40 -36.94 -22.39 7.30
C VAL A 40 -38.20 -21.69 7.83
N ARG A 41 -39.42 -22.15 7.44
CA ARG A 41 -40.67 -21.51 7.85
C ARG A 41 -41.01 -21.67 9.32
N HIS A 42 -40.72 -22.84 9.89
CA HIS A 42 -41.15 -23.15 11.25
C HIS A 42 -40.06 -22.98 12.31
N LEU A 43 -38.79 -23.17 11.98
CA LEU A 43 -37.66 -23.15 12.91
C LEU A 43 -36.66 -22.05 12.59
N GLY A 44 -36.83 -21.36 11.48
CA GLY A 44 -36.00 -20.22 11.05
C GLY A 44 -34.69 -20.59 10.36
N LYS A 45 -34.07 -19.58 9.75
CA LYS A 45 -32.83 -19.69 8.97
C LYS A 45 -31.64 -20.32 9.75
N PRO A 46 -31.40 -20.00 11.06
CA PRO A 46 -30.28 -20.59 11.81
C PRO A 46 -30.34 -22.11 11.93
N ARG A 47 -31.56 -22.67 12.10
CA ARG A 47 -31.73 -24.13 12.17
C ARG A 47 -31.52 -24.81 10.82
N ALA A 48 -32.00 -24.17 9.75
CA ALA A 48 -31.78 -24.66 8.39
C ALA A 48 -30.28 -24.69 8.04
N GLN A 49 -29.56 -23.62 8.40
CA GLN A 49 -28.11 -23.55 8.21
C GLN A 49 -27.38 -24.67 8.94
N TYR A 50 -27.69 -24.89 10.23
CA TYR A 50 -27.10 -25.97 11.02
C TYR A 50 -27.33 -27.35 10.37
N LEU A 51 -28.52 -27.60 9.83
CA LEU A 51 -28.82 -28.86 9.16
C LEU A 51 -28.02 -29.03 7.86
N LEU A 52 -27.92 -27.98 7.05
CA LEU A 52 -27.13 -28.01 5.83
C LEU A 52 -25.64 -28.27 6.12
N ASP A 53 -25.10 -27.64 7.14
CA ASP A 53 -23.70 -27.85 7.56
C ASP A 53 -23.48 -29.31 7.99
N ARG A 54 -24.37 -29.87 8.82
CA ARG A 54 -24.32 -31.28 9.26
C ARG A 54 -24.49 -32.27 8.12
N LEU A 55 -25.38 -32.00 7.16
CA LEU A 55 -25.55 -32.83 5.96
C LEU A 55 -24.30 -32.79 5.07
N SER A 56 -23.70 -31.62 4.92
CA SER A 56 -22.44 -31.46 4.16
C SER A 56 -21.30 -32.22 4.80
N GLU A 57 -21.12 -32.14 6.13
CA GLU A 57 -20.12 -32.92 6.87
C GLU A 57 -20.33 -34.41 6.71
N HIS A 58 -21.58 -34.85 6.81
CA HIS A 58 -21.92 -36.28 6.66
C HIS A 58 -21.65 -36.77 5.24
N ALA A 59 -22.05 -36.00 4.22
CA ALA A 59 -21.77 -36.29 2.80
C ALA A 59 -20.27 -36.45 2.55
N LEU A 60 -19.43 -35.52 3.08
CA LEU A 60 -17.97 -35.59 2.97
C LEU A 60 -17.43 -36.85 3.63
N SER A 61 -17.94 -37.25 4.81
CA SER A 61 -17.53 -38.49 5.50
C SER A 61 -17.84 -39.75 4.69
N MET A 62 -18.81 -39.68 3.79
CA MET A 62 -19.17 -40.78 2.88
C MET A 62 -18.45 -40.67 1.52
N GLY A 63 -17.52 -39.72 1.36
CA GLY A 63 -16.78 -39.50 0.11
C GLY A 63 -17.58 -38.77 -0.98
N VAL A 64 -18.75 -38.22 -0.64
CA VAL A 64 -19.52 -37.36 -1.55
C VAL A 64 -18.97 -35.96 -1.52
N THR A 65 -18.37 -35.51 -2.61
CA THR A 65 -17.79 -34.16 -2.73
C THR A 65 -18.59 -33.33 -3.73
N SER A 66 -18.87 -32.07 -3.38
CA SER A 66 -19.38 -31.09 -4.33
C SER A 66 -18.23 -30.47 -5.09
N ASN A 67 -18.16 -30.68 -6.40
CA ASN A 67 -17.15 -30.06 -7.27
C ASN A 67 -17.54 -28.64 -7.70
N ARG A 68 -18.64 -28.08 -7.17
CA ARG A 68 -19.04 -26.70 -7.47
C ARG A 68 -18.45 -25.75 -6.44
N PRO A 69 -17.85 -24.62 -6.84
CA PRO A 69 -17.52 -23.56 -5.90
C PRO A 69 -18.75 -23.15 -5.09
N GLN A 70 -18.59 -22.82 -3.83
CA GLN A 70 -19.67 -22.31 -2.97
C GLN A 70 -20.02 -20.88 -3.42
N ILE A 71 -20.76 -20.77 -4.51
CA ILE A 71 -21.32 -19.50 -4.98
C ILE A 71 -22.84 -19.54 -4.87
N THR A 72 -23.40 -18.41 -4.46
CA THR A 72 -24.85 -18.25 -4.38
C THR A 72 -25.44 -17.87 -5.75
N PRO A 73 -26.77 -18.02 -5.99
CA PRO A 73 -27.35 -17.58 -7.25
C PRO A 73 -27.05 -16.11 -7.58
N TYR A 74 -27.01 -15.75 -8.88
CA TYR A 74 -26.67 -14.40 -9.35
C TYR A 74 -27.79 -13.39 -9.07
N ARG A 75 -28.03 -13.15 -7.77
CA ARG A 75 -29.03 -12.23 -7.23
C ARG A 75 -28.54 -11.53 -5.98
N ASN A 76 -29.31 -10.56 -5.47
CA ASN A 76 -29.00 -9.90 -4.22
C ASN A 76 -28.99 -10.88 -3.04
N SER A 77 -28.01 -10.73 -2.14
CA SER A 77 -27.91 -11.55 -0.92
C SER A 77 -29.05 -11.24 0.07
N ILE A 78 -29.51 -9.97 0.11
CA ILE A 78 -30.59 -9.52 0.96
C ILE A 78 -31.89 -9.59 0.17
N PRO A 79 -32.88 -10.42 0.55
CA PRO A 79 -34.18 -10.41 -0.05
C PRO A 79 -34.92 -9.09 0.15
N ALA A 80 -35.73 -8.64 -0.80
CA ALA A 80 -36.49 -7.39 -0.72
C ALA A 80 -37.37 -7.28 0.54
N ALA A 81 -37.85 -8.40 1.07
CA ALA A 81 -38.66 -8.43 2.29
C ALA A 81 -37.86 -8.23 3.57
N ASP A 82 -36.52 -8.47 3.53
CA ASP A 82 -35.60 -8.36 4.67
C ASP A 82 -34.85 -7.01 4.66
N GLU A 83 -35.07 -6.15 3.65
CA GLU A 83 -34.43 -4.85 3.56
C GLU A 83 -34.93 -3.89 4.65
N PRO A 84 -34.03 -3.22 5.38
CA PRO A 84 -34.43 -2.20 6.34
C PRO A 84 -35.06 -1.00 5.63
N HIS A 85 -35.98 -0.30 6.33
CA HIS A 85 -36.54 0.94 5.82
C HIS A 85 -35.43 1.96 5.53
N TYR A 86 -35.47 2.57 4.35
CA TYR A 86 -34.52 3.61 3.97
C TYR A 86 -34.80 4.91 4.78
N PRO A 87 -33.82 5.41 5.59
CA PRO A 87 -34.07 6.53 6.47
C PRO A 87 -33.85 7.90 5.82
N GLY A 88 -33.42 7.93 4.54
CA GLY A 88 -33.13 9.15 3.81
C GLY A 88 -34.33 9.74 3.09
N ASN A 89 -34.17 10.97 2.61
CA ASN A 89 -35.11 11.60 1.69
C ASN A 89 -34.63 11.41 0.24
N LEU A 90 -35.23 10.45 -0.45
CA LEU A 90 -34.82 10.06 -1.81
C LEU A 90 -34.84 11.24 -2.80
N GLU A 91 -35.86 12.13 -2.70
CA GLU A 91 -35.96 13.27 -3.62
C GLU A 91 -34.81 14.24 -3.44
N LEU A 92 -34.45 14.58 -2.18
CA LEU A 92 -33.35 15.48 -1.90
C LEU A 92 -32.01 14.86 -2.25
N GLU A 93 -31.86 13.55 -2.00
CA GLU A 93 -30.61 12.83 -2.33
C GLU A 93 -30.42 12.66 -3.84
N GLU A 94 -31.50 12.45 -4.61
CA GLU A 94 -31.42 12.46 -6.08
C GLU A 94 -30.98 13.82 -6.63
N LYS A 95 -31.50 14.93 -6.08
CA LYS A 95 -31.10 16.27 -6.49
C LYS A 95 -29.63 16.55 -6.17
N LEU A 96 -29.19 16.16 -4.98
CA LEU A 96 -27.79 16.29 -4.56
C LEU A 96 -26.87 15.42 -5.44
N ALA A 97 -27.21 14.15 -5.66
CA ALA A 97 -26.47 13.26 -6.55
C ALA A 97 -26.39 13.81 -7.99
N GLY A 98 -27.45 14.44 -8.47
CA GLY A 98 -27.46 15.15 -9.76
C GLY A 98 -26.42 16.28 -9.81
N ALA A 99 -26.43 17.15 -8.79
CA ALA A 99 -25.46 18.25 -8.67
C ALA A 99 -24.01 17.74 -8.59
N LEU A 100 -23.77 16.68 -7.82
CA LEU A 100 -22.44 16.07 -7.68
C LEU A 100 -21.93 15.45 -8.97
N ARG A 101 -22.80 14.71 -9.65
CA ARG A 101 -22.48 14.10 -10.97
C ARG A 101 -22.17 15.17 -12.01
N TRP A 102 -22.96 16.26 -12.03
CA TRP A 102 -22.72 17.38 -12.92
C TRP A 102 -21.38 18.08 -12.62
N ASN A 103 -21.10 18.43 -11.38
CA ASN A 103 -19.88 19.13 -11.02
C ASN A 103 -18.64 18.28 -11.34
N ALA A 104 -18.67 16.97 -11.07
CA ALA A 104 -17.58 16.07 -11.43
C ALA A 104 -17.39 15.99 -12.95
N LEU A 105 -18.46 15.94 -13.72
CA LEU A 105 -18.42 15.96 -15.19
C LEU A 105 -17.87 17.29 -15.70
N ALA A 106 -18.44 18.40 -15.24
CA ALA A 106 -18.06 19.76 -15.67
C ALA A 106 -16.58 20.04 -15.39
N MET A 107 -16.08 19.63 -14.22
CA MET A 107 -14.67 19.75 -13.84
C MET A 107 -13.75 19.05 -14.83
N VAL A 108 -14.03 17.79 -15.18
CA VAL A 108 -13.22 17.00 -16.11
C VAL A 108 -13.31 17.55 -17.54
N VAL A 109 -14.52 17.82 -18.03
CA VAL A 109 -14.73 18.30 -19.41
C VAL A 109 -14.14 19.70 -19.59
N ARG A 110 -14.32 20.60 -18.63
CA ARG A 110 -13.79 21.98 -18.65
C ARG A 110 -12.26 21.96 -18.71
N ALA A 111 -11.61 21.17 -17.85
CA ALA A 111 -10.16 21.03 -17.85
C ALA A 111 -9.62 20.54 -19.20
N ASN A 112 -10.26 19.54 -19.80
CA ASN A 112 -9.84 19.01 -21.11
C ASN A 112 -10.13 19.96 -22.27
N ARG A 113 -11.22 20.77 -22.22
CA ARG A 113 -11.49 21.81 -23.22
C ARG A 113 -10.44 22.93 -23.19
N ALA A 114 -10.04 23.36 -21.99
CA ALA A 114 -9.13 24.47 -21.81
C ALA A 114 -7.66 24.10 -22.04
N TYR A 115 -7.24 22.90 -21.63
CA TYR A 115 -5.82 22.52 -21.56
C TYR A 115 -5.46 21.23 -22.31
N GLY A 116 -6.36 20.74 -23.15
CA GLY A 116 -6.10 19.56 -23.99
C GLY A 116 -6.14 18.24 -23.21
N GLU A 117 -4.99 17.57 -23.05
CA GLU A 117 -4.94 16.20 -22.58
C GLU A 117 -4.77 16.02 -21.04
N LEU A 118 -5.38 16.84 -20.22
CA LEU A 118 -5.29 16.68 -18.76
C LEU A 118 -5.94 15.38 -18.25
N GLY A 119 -6.88 14.81 -19.01
CA GLY A 119 -7.52 13.56 -18.66
C GLY A 119 -8.57 13.69 -17.57
N GLY A 120 -8.85 12.60 -16.88
CA GLY A 120 -9.89 12.47 -15.87
C GLY A 120 -10.77 11.26 -16.15
N HIS A 121 -11.36 10.68 -15.11
CA HIS A 121 -12.06 9.37 -15.21
C HIS A 121 -13.51 9.50 -14.78
N ILE A 122 -14.29 10.33 -15.52
CA ILE A 122 -15.69 10.56 -15.19
C ILE A 122 -16.53 9.27 -15.24
N ALA A 123 -16.23 8.35 -16.17
CA ALA A 123 -16.98 7.12 -16.30
C ALA A 123 -16.83 6.18 -15.10
N SER A 124 -15.66 6.17 -14.45
CA SER A 124 -15.43 5.40 -13.22
C SER A 124 -16.21 6.01 -12.05
N TYR A 125 -16.18 7.33 -11.89
CA TYR A 125 -17.00 7.98 -10.88
C TYR A 125 -18.50 7.80 -11.15
N ALA A 126 -18.96 7.91 -12.40
CA ALA A 126 -20.35 7.70 -12.76
C ALA A 126 -20.87 6.33 -12.29
N SER A 127 -20.00 5.30 -12.29
CA SER A 127 -20.34 3.98 -11.74
C SER A 127 -20.34 3.92 -10.21
N ALA A 128 -19.46 4.67 -9.53
CA ALA A 128 -19.28 4.62 -8.09
C ALA A 128 -20.10 5.66 -7.30
N ALA A 129 -20.75 6.61 -7.99
CA ALA A 129 -21.36 7.77 -7.34
C ALA A 129 -22.37 7.39 -6.25
N ASP A 130 -23.30 6.46 -6.54
CA ASP A 130 -24.30 6.04 -5.58
C ASP A 130 -23.70 5.27 -4.40
N LEU A 131 -22.60 4.53 -4.65
CA LEU A 131 -21.84 3.84 -3.59
C LEU A 131 -21.27 4.86 -2.58
N PHE A 132 -20.72 5.97 -3.07
CA PHE A 132 -20.15 7.02 -2.21
C PHE A 132 -21.26 7.79 -1.48
N GLU A 133 -22.33 8.18 -2.18
CA GLU A 133 -23.37 9.02 -1.59
C GLU A 133 -24.10 8.33 -0.45
N VAL A 134 -24.42 7.05 -0.56
CA VAL A 134 -25.01 6.28 0.55
C VAL A 134 -24.04 6.25 1.74
N GLY A 135 -22.75 6.10 1.50
CA GLY A 135 -21.71 6.18 2.53
C GLY A 135 -21.65 7.54 3.22
N PHE A 136 -21.57 8.61 2.44
CA PHE A 136 -21.50 9.99 2.97
C PHE A 136 -22.76 10.41 3.73
N ASN A 137 -23.93 9.99 3.28
CA ASN A 137 -25.21 10.43 3.88
C ASN A 137 -25.59 9.63 5.12
N HIS A 138 -25.13 8.36 5.26
CA HIS A 138 -25.67 7.46 6.27
C HIS A 138 -24.64 6.68 7.10
N PHE A 139 -23.37 6.56 6.66
CA PHE A 139 -22.43 5.65 7.32
C PHE A 139 -21.09 6.25 7.69
N PHE A 140 -20.44 7.03 6.81
CA PHE A 140 -19.07 7.50 7.07
C PHE A 140 -19.04 8.54 8.18
N ARG A 141 -18.48 8.16 9.33
CA ARG A 141 -18.33 9.06 10.49
C ARG A 141 -17.00 9.77 10.41
N ALA A 142 -17.02 11.10 10.52
CA ALA A 142 -15.83 11.91 10.66
C ALA A 142 -15.39 11.97 12.13
N SER A 143 -14.10 12.31 12.35
CA SER A 143 -13.59 12.60 13.70
C SER A 143 -14.23 13.85 14.25
N GLN A 144 -14.78 13.79 15.46
CA GLN A 144 -15.28 14.97 16.16
C GLN A 144 -14.13 15.75 16.82
N PRO A 145 -14.20 17.10 16.87
CA PRO A 145 -13.12 17.93 17.44
C PRO A 145 -12.84 17.65 18.92
N ASP A 146 -13.86 17.23 19.68
CA ASP A 146 -13.86 16.94 21.10
C ASP A 146 -13.77 15.43 21.41
N GLY A 147 -13.79 14.62 20.38
CA GLY A 147 -13.70 13.16 20.50
C GLY A 147 -12.30 12.74 20.92
N ALA A 148 -12.16 12.15 22.08
CA ALA A 148 -10.94 11.50 22.49
C ALA A 148 -10.42 10.59 21.37
N HIS A 149 -9.27 10.95 20.82
CA HIS A 149 -8.46 10.15 19.92
C HIS A 149 -9.20 9.37 18.81
N GLY A 150 -9.57 10.08 17.74
CA GLY A 150 -9.90 9.46 16.48
C GLY A 150 -11.18 8.62 16.43
N SER A 151 -12.33 9.20 16.74
CA SER A 151 -13.63 8.52 16.70
C SER A 151 -14.21 8.29 15.29
N GLY A 152 -13.63 8.86 14.23
CA GLY A 152 -14.11 8.75 12.84
C GLY A 152 -13.71 7.47 12.13
N ASP A 153 -14.46 7.13 11.10
CA ASP A 153 -14.15 6.04 10.19
C ASP A 153 -13.00 6.41 9.23
N LEU A 154 -12.40 5.41 8.63
CA LEU A 154 -11.36 5.57 7.63
C LEU A 154 -11.90 5.11 6.28
N VAL A 155 -11.64 5.88 5.22
CA VAL A 155 -12.17 5.56 3.89
C VAL A 155 -11.06 5.59 2.85
N TYR A 156 -10.85 4.44 2.21
CA TYR A 156 -10.01 4.28 1.02
C TYR A 156 -10.89 4.48 -0.20
N PHE A 157 -10.77 5.62 -0.85
CA PHE A 157 -11.57 5.94 -2.03
C PHE A 157 -10.94 5.36 -3.30
N GLN A 158 -11.78 4.80 -4.18
CA GLN A 158 -11.34 4.35 -5.50
C GLN A 158 -10.69 5.52 -6.25
N PRO A 159 -9.43 5.38 -6.73
CA PRO A 159 -8.64 6.52 -7.21
C PRO A 159 -9.27 7.23 -8.41
N HIS A 160 -9.77 6.45 -9.36
CA HIS A 160 -10.41 6.95 -10.57
C HIS A 160 -11.76 7.64 -10.33
N SER A 161 -12.27 7.59 -9.09
CA SER A 161 -13.52 8.25 -8.69
C SER A 161 -13.31 9.54 -7.87
N SER A 162 -12.07 10.01 -7.75
CA SER A 162 -11.70 11.27 -7.06
C SER A 162 -12.52 12.50 -7.48
N PRO A 163 -12.92 12.68 -8.78
CA PRO A 163 -13.76 13.81 -9.17
C PRO A 163 -15.05 13.94 -8.35
N GLY A 164 -15.66 12.82 -7.97
CA GLY A 164 -16.85 12.83 -7.14
C GLY A 164 -16.61 13.27 -5.71
N VAL A 165 -15.48 12.86 -5.12
CA VAL A 165 -15.10 13.30 -3.76
C VAL A 165 -14.82 14.81 -3.74
N TYR A 166 -14.20 15.36 -4.78
CA TYR A 166 -13.99 16.79 -4.92
C TYR A 166 -15.33 17.55 -5.10
N ALA A 167 -16.22 17.04 -5.96
CA ALA A 167 -17.55 17.62 -6.12
C ALA A 167 -18.33 17.64 -4.80
N ARG A 168 -18.24 16.56 -4.01
CA ARG A 168 -18.86 16.47 -2.68
C ARG A 168 -18.27 17.50 -1.72
N ALA A 169 -16.96 17.60 -1.62
CA ALA A 169 -16.26 18.56 -0.77
C ALA A 169 -16.56 20.02 -1.17
N TYR A 170 -16.80 20.28 -2.46
CA TYR A 170 -17.25 21.59 -2.94
C TYR A 170 -18.66 21.93 -2.45
N LEU A 171 -19.62 21.02 -2.55
CA LEU A 171 -20.97 21.26 -2.03
C LEU A 171 -20.93 21.50 -0.51
N GLU A 172 -20.15 20.71 0.22
CA GLU A 172 -19.97 20.83 1.67
C GLU A 172 -19.21 22.10 2.09
N GLY A 173 -18.59 22.85 1.15
CA GLY A 173 -17.88 24.10 1.40
C GLY A 173 -16.43 23.92 1.87
N PHE A 174 -15.90 22.71 1.81
CA PHE A 174 -14.49 22.43 2.12
C PHE A 174 -13.56 22.85 0.97
N LEU A 175 -14.02 22.68 -0.28
CA LEU A 175 -13.36 23.18 -1.49
C LEU A 175 -14.12 24.34 -2.09
N SER A 176 -13.41 25.26 -2.74
CA SER A 176 -14.00 26.38 -3.49
C SER A 176 -14.13 26.04 -4.97
N GLU A 177 -14.87 26.86 -5.72
CA GLU A 177 -14.96 26.78 -7.17
C GLU A 177 -13.58 26.89 -7.83
N THR A 178 -12.71 27.76 -7.32
CA THR A 178 -11.34 27.92 -7.79
C THR A 178 -10.53 26.60 -7.70
N HIS A 179 -10.75 25.79 -6.67
CA HIS A 179 -10.12 24.45 -6.60
C HIS A 179 -10.60 23.55 -7.75
N LEU A 180 -11.90 23.57 -8.06
CA LEU A 180 -12.45 22.76 -9.16
C LEU A 180 -11.94 23.24 -10.52
N GLU A 181 -11.75 24.54 -10.71
CA GLU A 181 -11.17 25.14 -11.92
C GLU A 181 -9.72 24.72 -12.13
N HIS A 182 -8.99 24.41 -11.05
CA HIS A 182 -7.61 23.94 -11.08
C HIS A 182 -7.48 22.41 -10.98
N TYR A 183 -8.49 21.67 -11.42
CA TYR A 183 -8.43 20.21 -11.46
C TYR A 183 -7.26 19.73 -12.31
N ARG A 184 -6.37 18.89 -11.72
CA ARG A 184 -5.12 18.40 -12.31
C ARG A 184 -4.13 19.53 -12.71
N ARG A 185 -4.19 20.67 -12.01
CA ARG A 185 -3.30 21.83 -12.22
C ARG A 185 -2.73 22.29 -10.88
N GLU A 186 -1.94 21.44 -10.25
CA GLU A 186 -1.43 21.63 -8.90
C GLU A 186 -0.35 22.70 -8.79
N ILE A 187 0.30 23.07 -9.90
CA ILE A 187 1.44 24.00 -9.90
C ILE A 187 0.98 25.46 -9.94
N ASP A 188 -0.12 25.75 -10.61
CA ASP A 188 -0.56 27.10 -10.94
C ASP A 188 -1.57 27.71 -9.95
N GLY A 189 -1.73 27.14 -8.78
CA GLY A 189 -2.70 27.66 -7.80
C GLY A 189 -3.21 26.59 -6.82
N PRO A 190 -4.39 26.77 -6.23
CA PRO A 190 -4.97 25.79 -5.31
C PRO A 190 -5.49 24.58 -6.12
N GLY A 191 -4.58 23.79 -6.67
CA GLY A 191 -4.87 22.69 -7.58
C GLY A 191 -5.36 21.44 -6.88
N LEU A 192 -6.13 20.64 -7.62
CA LEU A 192 -6.59 19.32 -7.17
C LEU A 192 -5.75 18.22 -7.82
N CYS A 193 -5.34 17.26 -7.01
CA CYS A 193 -4.62 16.07 -7.45
C CYS A 193 -5.45 15.22 -8.42
N SER A 194 -4.76 14.49 -9.30
CA SER A 194 -5.42 13.54 -10.20
C SER A 194 -6.05 12.36 -9.46
N TYR A 195 -5.40 11.90 -8.39
CA TYR A 195 -5.80 10.79 -7.51
C TYR A 195 -5.59 11.18 -6.04
N PRO A 196 -6.01 10.35 -5.08
CA PRO A 196 -5.68 10.60 -3.68
C PRO A 196 -4.18 10.65 -3.43
N HIS A 197 -3.66 11.84 -3.08
CA HIS A 197 -2.25 12.10 -2.79
C HIS A 197 -2.12 12.87 -1.47
N PRO A 198 -1.87 12.17 -0.34
CA PRO A 198 -1.69 12.81 0.96
C PRO A 198 -0.52 13.79 1.03
N TRP A 199 0.54 13.58 0.24
CA TRP A 199 1.66 14.51 0.17
C TRP A 199 1.26 15.88 -0.41
N LEU A 200 0.47 15.87 -1.48
CA LEU A 200 0.07 17.08 -2.20
C LEU A 200 -1.15 17.77 -1.58
N MET A 201 -2.09 17.00 -1.02
CA MET A 201 -3.25 17.52 -0.29
C MET A 201 -3.28 17.00 1.16
N PRO A 202 -2.36 17.49 2.03
CA PRO A 202 -2.05 16.89 3.33
C PRO A 202 -3.11 17.03 4.41
N GLU A 203 -4.11 17.88 4.20
CA GLU A 203 -5.23 18.07 5.12
C GLU A 203 -6.51 17.40 4.60
N PHE A 204 -6.49 16.96 3.34
CA PHE A 204 -7.64 16.38 2.66
C PHE A 204 -7.52 14.85 2.54
N TRP A 205 -6.58 14.33 1.71
CA TRP A 205 -6.46 12.90 1.47
C TRP A 205 -5.81 12.14 2.62
N GLN A 206 -6.44 11.04 3.06
CA GLN A 206 -5.90 10.17 4.10
C GLN A 206 -4.95 9.11 3.54
N PHE A 207 -5.36 8.45 2.45
CA PHE A 207 -4.69 7.28 1.89
C PHE A 207 -4.44 7.43 0.39
N PRO A 208 -3.23 7.13 -0.10
CA PRO A 208 -2.97 7.03 -1.53
C PRO A 208 -3.54 5.70 -2.05
N THR A 209 -4.28 5.76 -3.13
CA THR A 209 -4.90 4.59 -3.77
C THR A 209 -4.63 4.57 -5.28
N GLY A 210 -3.77 5.47 -5.77
CA GLY A 210 -3.53 5.66 -7.20
C GLY A 210 -2.83 4.47 -7.87
N SER A 211 -1.92 3.81 -7.16
CA SER A 211 -1.39 2.50 -7.57
C SER A 211 -2.39 1.42 -7.17
N MET A 212 -2.92 0.71 -8.18
CA MET A 212 -3.94 -0.32 -7.94
C MET A 212 -3.34 -1.50 -7.17
N GLY A 213 -4.13 -2.10 -6.30
CA GLY A 213 -3.76 -3.24 -5.46
C GLY A 213 -3.24 -2.86 -4.08
N ILE A 214 -2.56 -1.71 -3.92
CA ILE A 214 -2.03 -1.29 -2.62
C ILE A 214 -3.13 -0.85 -1.64
N GLY A 215 -4.24 -0.31 -2.14
CA GLY A 215 -5.38 0.11 -1.32
C GLY A 215 -5.98 -1.03 -0.49
N PRO A 216 -6.36 -2.15 -1.11
CA PRO A 216 -6.92 -3.31 -0.40
C PRO A 216 -6.02 -3.84 0.71
N ILE A 217 -4.75 -4.13 0.44
CA ILE A 217 -3.84 -4.66 1.46
C ILE A 217 -3.62 -3.65 2.61
N ASN A 218 -3.39 -2.36 2.29
CA ASN A 218 -3.24 -1.32 3.31
C ASN A 218 -4.50 -1.15 4.17
N ALA A 219 -5.70 -1.28 3.60
CA ALA A 219 -6.96 -1.19 4.34
C ALA A 219 -7.10 -2.34 5.36
N ILE A 220 -6.68 -3.56 5.00
CA ILE A 220 -6.67 -4.71 5.89
C ILE A 220 -5.73 -4.45 7.08
N TYR A 221 -4.48 -4.07 6.81
CA TYR A 221 -3.51 -3.83 7.87
C TYR A 221 -3.82 -2.57 8.70
N GLN A 222 -4.49 -1.58 8.12
CA GLN A 222 -5.00 -0.43 8.87
C GLN A 222 -6.12 -0.86 9.85
N ALA A 223 -7.04 -1.73 9.43
CA ALA A 223 -8.08 -2.28 10.30
C ALA A 223 -7.48 -3.13 11.42
N ARG A 224 -6.48 -3.96 11.10
CA ARG A 224 -5.72 -4.75 12.06
C ARG A 224 -4.98 -3.87 13.07
N PHE A 225 -4.31 -2.82 12.61
CA PHE A 225 -3.58 -1.90 13.48
C PHE A 225 -4.49 -1.17 14.46
N MET A 226 -5.73 -0.86 14.08
CA MET A 226 -6.74 -0.33 15.00
C MET A 226 -7.05 -1.33 16.13
N ARG A 227 -7.13 -2.64 15.84
CA ARG A 227 -7.29 -3.70 16.86
C ARG A 227 -6.06 -3.80 17.76
N TYR A 228 -4.87 -3.73 17.19
CA TYR A 228 -3.61 -3.68 17.93
C TYR A 228 -3.56 -2.51 18.91
N LEU A 229 -3.93 -1.30 18.49
CA LEU A 229 -3.96 -0.13 19.37
C LEU A 229 -4.97 -0.29 20.52
N ALA A 230 -6.14 -0.85 20.24
CA ALA A 230 -7.17 -1.11 21.26
C ALA A 230 -6.71 -2.18 22.25
N ALA A 231 -6.16 -3.30 21.77
CA ALA A 231 -5.65 -4.40 22.61
C ALA A 231 -4.56 -3.93 23.58
N ARG A 232 -3.67 -3.07 23.08
CA ARG A 232 -2.61 -2.44 23.90
C ARG A 232 -3.07 -1.23 24.71
N LYS A 233 -4.37 -0.89 24.68
CA LYS A 233 -4.95 0.26 25.38
C LYS A 233 -4.30 1.60 25.05
N LEU A 234 -3.77 1.74 23.85
CA LEU A 234 -3.13 2.97 23.37
C LEU A 234 -4.11 3.95 22.76
N ALA A 235 -5.19 3.45 22.15
CA ALA A 235 -6.28 4.26 21.64
C ALA A 235 -7.61 3.50 21.71
N ASN A 236 -8.71 4.21 21.92
CA ASN A 236 -10.05 3.64 21.76
C ASN A 236 -10.44 3.68 20.28
N THR A 237 -10.48 2.52 19.65
CA THR A 237 -10.89 2.34 18.24
C THR A 237 -12.21 1.55 18.12
N GLU A 238 -12.91 1.32 19.23
CA GLU A 238 -14.16 0.59 19.26
C GLU A 238 -15.22 1.25 18.38
N GLY A 239 -15.94 0.43 17.63
CA GLY A 239 -17.01 0.90 16.73
C GLY A 239 -16.54 1.63 15.47
N ARG A 240 -15.27 1.99 15.32
CA ARG A 240 -14.73 2.59 14.08
C ARG A 240 -14.62 1.54 12.96
N LYS A 241 -14.89 1.97 11.74
CA LYS A 241 -14.78 1.12 10.54
C LYS A 241 -13.69 1.62 9.58
N VAL A 242 -13.14 0.69 8.85
CA VAL A 242 -12.34 0.95 7.64
C VAL A 242 -13.21 0.56 6.44
N TRP A 243 -13.51 1.51 5.58
CA TRP A 243 -14.24 1.33 4.33
C TRP A 243 -13.27 1.38 3.16
N GLY A 244 -13.24 0.34 2.33
CA GLY A 244 -12.39 0.30 1.14
C GLY A 244 -13.24 0.22 -0.13
N PHE A 245 -13.08 1.19 -1.04
CA PHE A 245 -13.77 1.22 -2.33
C PHE A 245 -12.78 0.88 -3.44
N PHE A 246 -12.98 -0.26 -4.08
CA PHE A 246 -12.05 -0.79 -5.08
C PHE A 246 -12.78 -1.21 -6.35
N GLY A 247 -12.06 -1.23 -7.47
CA GLY A 247 -12.60 -1.73 -8.74
C GLY A 247 -12.51 -3.26 -8.85
N ASP A 248 -13.45 -3.86 -9.60
CA ASP A 248 -13.40 -5.29 -9.91
C ASP A 248 -12.13 -5.70 -10.69
N GLY A 249 -11.65 -4.84 -11.59
CA GLY A 249 -10.40 -5.05 -12.30
C GLY A 249 -9.16 -4.89 -11.43
N GLU A 250 -9.22 -4.12 -10.34
CA GLU A 250 -8.15 -3.96 -9.36
C GLU A 250 -7.89 -5.26 -8.58
N MET A 251 -8.85 -6.15 -8.51
CA MET A 251 -8.70 -7.47 -7.89
C MET A 251 -7.80 -8.43 -8.69
N ASP A 252 -7.35 -8.05 -9.90
CA ASP A 252 -6.32 -8.78 -10.64
C ASP A 252 -4.91 -8.63 -10.01
N GLU A 253 -4.68 -7.55 -9.22
CA GLU A 253 -3.40 -7.33 -8.56
C GLU A 253 -3.20 -8.31 -7.39
N PRO A 254 -2.02 -8.96 -7.28
CA PRO A 254 -1.74 -9.90 -6.19
C PRO A 254 -1.91 -9.29 -4.79
N GLU A 255 -1.54 -8.03 -4.61
CA GLU A 255 -1.65 -7.30 -3.35
C GLU A 255 -3.11 -7.14 -2.91
N SER A 256 -4.06 -7.02 -3.86
CA SER A 256 -5.49 -6.95 -3.56
C SER A 256 -6.01 -8.20 -2.86
N MET A 257 -5.43 -9.35 -3.16
CA MET A 257 -5.85 -10.67 -2.69
C MET A 257 -4.95 -11.23 -1.58
N GLY A 258 -3.80 -10.62 -1.34
CA GLY A 258 -2.71 -11.20 -0.57
C GLY A 258 -2.98 -11.40 0.92
N ALA A 259 -3.87 -10.64 1.55
CA ALA A 259 -4.10 -10.67 3.00
C ALA A 259 -5.55 -11.00 3.40
N LEU A 260 -6.37 -11.50 2.50
CA LEU A 260 -7.79 -11.79 2.78
C LEU A 260 -7.97 -12.79 3.92
N SER A 261 -7.18 -13.87 3.93
CA SER A 261 -7.24 -14.91 4.97
C SER A 261 -6.81 -14.38 6.34
N LEU A 262 -5.86 -13.43 6.40
CA LEU A 262 -5.45 -12.78 7.64
C LEU A 262 -6.61 -11.99 8.23
N ALA A 263 -7.31 -11.20 7.42
CA ALA A 263 -8.44 -10.41 7.86
C ALA A 263 -9.55 -11.25 8.50
N ALA A 264 -9.85 -12.43 7.90
CA ALA A 264 -10.83 -13.36 8.43
C ALA A 264 -10.33 -14.07 9.71
N ARG A 265 -9.06 -14.54 9.72
CA ARG A 265 -8.46 -15.21 10.88
C ARG A 265 -8.39 -14.31 12.13
N GLU A 266 -8.18 -13.02 11.93
CA GLU A 266 -8.14 -12.04 13.02
C GLU A 266 -9.51 -11.38 13.29
N HIS A 267 -10.58 -11.89 12.68
CA HIS A 267 -11.96 -11.44 12.90
C HIS A 267 -12.14 -9.92 12.73
N LEU A 268 -11.56 -9.34 11.67
CA LEU A 268 -11.58 -7.89 11.44
C LEU A 268 -12.98 -7.39 11.01
N ASP A 269 -13.96 -7.48 11.90
CA ASP A 269 -15.33 -7.00 11.64
C ASP A 269 -15.44 -5.46 11.56
N ASN A 270 -14.35 -4.76 11.81
CA ASN A 270 -14.21 -3.33 11.56
C ASN A 270 -13.80 -3.00 10.11
N LEU A 271 -13.69 -3.99 9.22
CA LEU A 271 -13.31 -3.84 7.82
C LEU A 271 -14.48 -4.12 6.89
N VAL A 272 -14.75 -3.21 5.96
CA VAL A 272 -15.77 -3.36 4.91
C VAL A 272 -15.17 -2.99 3.56
N PHE A 273 -15.15 -3.94 2.62
CA PHE A 273 -14.84 -3.67 1.23
C PHE A 273 -16.11 -3.47 0.42
N VAL A 274 -16.10 -2.50 -0.49
CA VAL A 274 -17.13 -2.27 -1.50
C VAL A 274 -16.48 -2.35 -2.87
N ILE A 275 -16.70 -3.45 -3.54
CA ILE A 275 -16.14 -3.67 -4.88
C ILE A 275 -17.12 -3.14 -5.93
N ASN A 276 -16.68 -2.11 -6.65
CA ASN A 276 -17.41 -1.50 -7.75
C ASN A 276 -17.31 -2.41 -9.00
N CYS A 277 -18.22 -3.39 -9.08
CA CYS A 277 -18.28 -4.37 -10.17
C CYS A 277 -18.96 -3.77 -11.40
N ASN A 278 -18.28 -2.87 -12.10
CA ASN A 278 -18.75 -2.31 -13.35
C ASN A 278 -18.50 -3.23 -14.57
N LEU A 279 -17.80 -4.34 -14.37
CA LEU A 279 -17.51 -5.43 -15.31
C LEU A 279 -16.57 -5.03 -16.46
N GLN A 280 -15.91 -3.87 -16.36
CA GLN A 280 -15.15 -3.34 -17.49
C GLN A 280 -13.78 -2.78 -17.06
N ARG A 281 -12.71 -3.29 -17.67
CA ARG A 281 -11.35 -2.75 -17.63
C ARG A 281 -11.17 -1.65 -18.69
N LEU A 282 -9.94 -1.28 -18.95
CA LEU A 282 -9.57 -0.31 -19.99
C LEU A 282 -9.87 -0.87 -21.39
N ASP A 283 -9.44 -2.09 -21.65
CA ASP A 283 -9.46 -2.71 -22.96
C ASP A 283 -10.72 -3.58 -23.24
N GLY A 284 -11.51 -3.87 -22.21
CA GLY A 284 -12.67 -4.74 -22.36
C GLY A 284 -13.33 -5.20 -21.07
N PRO A 285 -14.16 -6.25 -21.11
CA PRO A 285 -14.76 -6.84 -19.93
C PRO A 285 -13.69 -7.41 -18.99
N VAL A 286 -13.96 -7.38 -17.67
CA VAL A 286 -13.00 -7.90 -16.67
C VAL A 286 -12.78 -9.40 -16.86
N ARG A 287 -13.86 -10.16 -17.10
CA ARG A 287 -13.82 -11.62 -17.34
C ARG A 287 -14.54 -12.03 -18.60
N SER A 288 -14.34 -11.39 -19.66
CA SER A 288 -14.92 -11.66 -21.01
C SER A 288 -15.95 -12.81 -21.09
N ASN A 289 -15.48 -14.07 -21.05
CA ASN A 289 -16.26 -15.31 -21.07
C ASN A 289 -16.55 -15.89 -19.67
N GLY A 290 -16.14 -15.21 -18.59
CA GLY A 290 -16.41 -15.56 -17.21
C GLY A 290 -17.34 -14.57 -16.53
N ARG A 291 -17.39 -14.65 -15.18
CA ARG A 291 -18.20 -13.75 -14.33
C ARG A 291 -17.38 -13.36 -13.10
N ILE A 292 -16.89 -12.14 -13.08
CA ILE A 292 -16.01 -11.65 -11.99
C ILE A 292 -16.70 -11.67 -10.63
N ILE A 293 -17.99 -11.38 -10.55
CA ILE A 293 -18.74 -11.37 -9.28
C ILE A 293 -18.75 -12.78 -8.66
N ASP A 294 -18.93 -13.83 -9.46
CA ASP A 294 -18.90 -15.21 -8.97
C ASP A 294 -17.48 -15.63 -8.54
N GLU A 295 -16.45 -15.23 -9.28
CA GLU A 295 -15.07 -15.50 -8.91
C GLU A 295 -14.71 -14.81 -7.59
N LEU A 296 -15.05 -13.52 -7.44
CA LEU A 296 -14.80 -12.77 -6.20
C LEU A 296 -15.60 -13.34 -5.03
N GLU A 297 -16.89 -13.72 -5.22
CA GLU A 297 -17.66 -14.39 -4.18
C GLU A 297 -16.93 -15.65 -3.70
N ALA A 298 -16.48 -16.51 -4.62
CA ALA A 298 -15.77 -17.74 -4.27
C ALA A 298 -14.45 -17.46 -3.50
N HIS A 299 -13.69 -16.47 -3.94
CA HIS A 299 -12.44 -16.08 -3.28
C HIS A 299 -12.68 -15.56 -1.85
N PHE A 300 -13.61 -14.62 -1.67
CA PHE A 300 -13.88 -14.03 -0.36
C PHE A 300 -14.54 -15.02 0.59
N VAL A 301 -15.49 -15.85 0.13
CA VAL A 301 -16.08 -16.93 0.94
C VAL A 301 -14.99 -17.92 1.35
N GLY A 302 -14.14 -18.37 0.41
CA GLY A 302 -13.02 -19.27 0.68
C GLY A 302 -12.00 -18.70 1.67
N ALA A 303 -11.83 -17.38 1.72
CA ALA A 303 -10.99 -16.69 2.68
C ALA A 303 -11.68 -16.44 4.05
N GLY A 304 -12.97 -16.76 4.19
CA GLY A 304 -13.72 -16.61 5.45
C GLY A 304 -14.41 -15.27 5.65
N TRP A 305 -14.67 -14.52 4.58
CA TRP A 305 -15.37 -13.23 4.63
C TRP A 305 -16.89 -13.40 4.56
N ASN A 306 -17.61 -12.47 5.18
CA ASN A 306 -19.04 -12.26 4.92
C ASN A 306 -19.20 -11.55 3.56
N VAL A 307 -19.94 -12.18 2.63
CA VAL A 307 -20.13 -11.66 1.26
C VAL A 307 -21.56 -11.20 1.06
N ILE A 308 -21.75 -9.94 0.63
CA ILE A 308 -23.04 -9.35 0.31
C ILE A 308 -23.05 -8.95 -1.17
N LYS A 309 -23.89 -9.58 -1.98
CA LYS A 309 -24.08 -9.22 -3.38
C LYS A 309 -25.22 -8.21 -3.54
N VAL A 310 -24.95 -7.14 -4.31
CA VAL A 310 -25.94 -6.12 -4.71
C VAL A 310 -25.93 -6.03 -6.23
N VAL A 311 -26.66 -6.95 -6.87
CA VAL A 311 -26.58 -7.19 -8.31
C VAL A 311 -27.69 -6.46 -9.07
N TRP A 312 -28.93 -6.49 -8.54
CA TRP A 312 -30.12 -5.97 -9.19
C TRP A 312 -30.81 -4.90 -8.35
N GLY A 313 -31.30 -3.85 -9.02
CA GLY A 313 -32.08 -2.79 -8.37
C GLY A 313 -33.50 -3.24 -8.03
N SER A 314 -34.24 -2.40 -7.30
CA SER A 314 -35.62 -2.64 -6.89
C SER A 314 -36.57 -2.79 -8.09
N ASP A 315 -36.21 -2.28 -9.26
CA ASP A 315 -36.99 -2.43 -10.49
C ASP A 315 -37.09 -3.90 -10.96
N TRP A 316 -36.16 -4.76 -10.54
CA TRP A 316 -36.19 -6.19 -10.82
C TRP A 316 -37.02 -7.01 -9.82
N ASP A 317 -37.34 -6.48 -8.63
CA ASP A 317 -38.07 -7.22 -7.60
C ASP A 317 -39.44 -7.75 -8.09
N PRO A 318 -40.26 -6.97 -8.86
CA PRO A 318 -41.49 -7.48 -9.41
C PRO A 318 -41.31 -8.61 -10.44
N LEU A 319 -40.18 -8.62 -11.18
CA LEU A 319 -39.87 -9.70 -12.13
C LEU A 319 -39.49 -10.98 -11.39
N PHE A 320 -38.62 -10.87 -10.37
CA PHE A 320 -38.28 -12.01 -9.50
C PHE A 320 -39.49 -12.58 -8.78
N ALA A 321 -40.43 -11.73 -8.31
CA ALA A 321 -41.65 -12.18 -7.66
C ALA A 321 -42.59 -12.97 -8.60
N ARG A 322 -42.54 -12.67 -9.88
CA ARG A 322 -43.33 -13.39 -10.92
C ARG A 322 -42.60 -14.60 -11.52
N ASP A 323 -41.29 -14.71 -11.34
CA ASP A 323 -40.47 -15.80 -11.86
C ASP A 323 -40.62 -17.07 -11.01
N LYS A 324 -41.72 -17.78 -11.20
CA LYS A 324 -42.07 -18.98 -10.44
C LYS A 324 -41.16 -20.17 -10.69
N HIS A 325 -40.48 -20.18 -11.80
CA HIS A 325 -39.66 -21.32 -12.25
C HIS A 325 -38.17 -21.05 -12.33
N GLY A 326 -37.71 -19.88 -11.85
CA GLY A 326 -36.31 -19.52 -11.80
C GLY A 326 -35.68 -19.26 -13.20
N ALA A 327 -36.48 -18.85 -14.18
CA ALA A 327 -36.01 -18.58 -15.54
C ALA A 327 -35.01 -17.44 -15.59
N LEU A 328 -35.20 -16.38 -14.79
CA LEU A 328 -34.25 -15.28 -14.65
C LEU A 328 -32.92 -15.75 -14.07
N LEU A 329 -32.94 -16.55 -13.00
CA LEU A 329 -31.71 -17.04 -12.36
C LEU A 329 -30.91 -17.92 -13.32
N ARG A 330 -31.60 -18.80 -14.10
CA ARG A 330 -30.94 -19.61 -15.14
C ARG A 330 -30.32 -18.74 -16.23
N ALA A 331 -31.08 -17.74 -16.72
CA ALA A 331 -30.56 -16.84 -17.74
C ALA A 331 -29.34 -16.07 -17.26
N PHE A 332 -29.38 -15.53 -16.06
CA PHE A 332 -28.23 -14.82 -15.47
C PHE A 332 -27.05 -15.77 -15.22
N ALA A 333 -27.29 -17.01 -14.79
CA ALA A 333 -26.23 -18.01 -14.61
C ALA A 333 -25.50 -18.35 -15.93
N ASN A 334 -26.16 -18.23 -17.05
CA ASN A 334 -25.59 -18.46 -18.37
C ASN A 334 -25.06 -17.20 -19.08
N THR A 335 -25.20 -16.01 -18.46
CA THR A 335 -24.74 -14.74 -19.04
C THR A 335 -23.37 -14.38 -18.51
N VAL A 336 -22.39 -14.25 -19.41
CA VAL A 336 -21.02 -13.86 -19.08
C VAL A 336 -20.85 -12.33 -19.03
N ASP A 337 -19.77 -11.83 -18.43
CA ASP A 337 -19.52 -10.40 -18.28
C ASP A 337 -19.51 -9.64 -19.62
N GLY A 338 -18.92 -10.22 -20.66
CA GLY A 338 -18.93 -9.64 -22.00
C GLY A 338 -20.34 -9.43 -22.55
N GLN A 339 -21.26 -10.37 -22.29
CA GLN A 339 -22.67 -10.24 -22.70
C GLN A 339 -23.40 -9.22 -21.84
N PHE A 340 -23.14 -9.16 -20.51
CA PHE A 340 -23.70 -8.12 -19.66
C PHE A 340 -23.24 -6.72 -20.08
N GLN A 341 -22.01 -6.57 -20.58
CA GLN A 341 -21.54 -5.32 -21.14
C GLN A 341 -22.29 -4.97 -22.43
N THR A 342 -22.49 -5.92 -23.34
CA THR A 342 -23.24 -5.72 -24.56
C THR A 342 -24.69 -5.28 -24.27
N PHE A 343 -25.36 -5.90 -23.29
CA PHE A 343 -26.69 -5.48 -22.83
C PHE A 343 -26.71 -4.07 -22.26
N SER A 344 -25.61 -3.64 -21.59
CA SER A 344 -25.52 -2.29 -21.05
C SER A 344 -25.28 -1.19 -22.07
N ALA A 345 -24.71 -1.56 -23.22
CA ALA A 345 -24.37 -0.65 -24.32
C ALA A 345 -25.51 -0.50 -25.34
N ASN A 346 -26.56 -1.33 -25.23
CA ASN A 346 -27.70 -1.37 -26.15
C ASN A 346 -29.01 -0.99 -25.44
N ASP A 347 -30.03 -0.72 -26.19
CA ASP A 347 -31.35 -0.27 -25.73
C ASP A 347 -32.27 -1.40 -25.26
N GLY A 348 -33.47 -1.03 -24.78
CA GLY A 348 -34.47 -1.94 -24.29
C GLY A 348 -35.04 -2.86 -25.37
N ALA A 349 -35.09 -2.41 -26.61
CA ALA A 349 -35.54 -3.23 -27.73
C ALA A 349 -34.55 -4.39 -27.98
N TYR A 350 -33.26 -4.09 -28.03
CA TYR A 350 -32.21 -5.10 -28.12
C TYR A 350 -32.26 -6.08 -26.95
N ASN A 351 -32.39 -5.55 -25.72
CA ASN A 351 -32.41 -6.36 -24.50
C ASN A 351 -33.69 -7.24 -24.44
N ARG A 352 -34.85 -6.76 -24.94
CA ARG A 352 -36.04 -7.55 -25.10
C ARG A 352 -35.81 -8.76 -26.03
N GLU A 353 -35.21 -8.49 -27.20
CA GLU A 353 -34.99 -9.56 -28.20
C GLU A 353 -33.92 -10.55 -27.68
N ARG A 354 -32.78 -10.06 -27.22
CA ARG A 354 -31.58 -10.87 -26.95
C ARG A 354 -31.48 -11.45 -25.55
N PHE A 355 -32.09 -10.83 -24.52
CA PHE A 355 -32.14 -11.37 -23.16
C PHE A 355 -33.50 -12.03 -22.87
N PHE A 356 -34.57 -11.26 -22.94
CA PHE A 356 -35.91 -11.81 -22.63
C PHE A 356 -36.45 -12.77 -23.73
N GLY A 357 -36.00 -12.63 -24.96
CA GLY A 357 -36.36 -13.52 -26.08
C GLY A 357 -35.68 -14.90 -26.06
N GLN A 358 -34.78 -15.19 -25.12
CA GLN A 358 -34.04 -16.47 -25.07
C GLN A 358 -34.95 -17.68 -24.85
N ASN A 359 -36.05 -17.52 -24.19
CA ASN A 359 -37.05 -18.57 -24.00
C ASN A 359 -38.43 -17.96 -23.71
N PRO A 360 -39.55 -18.75 -23.88
CA PRO A 360 -40.92 -18.26 -23.69
C PRO A 360 -41.22 -17.76 -22.26
N GLU A 361 -40.60 -18.32 -21.24
CA GLU A 361 -40.81 -17.90 -19.83
C GLU A 361 -40.29 -16.51 -19.58
N LEU A 362 -39.09 -16.22 -20.07
CA LEU A 362 -38.48 -14.88 -19.99
C LEU A 362 -39.29 -13.86 -20.81
N ALA A 363 -39.71 -14.22 -22.02
CA ALA A 363 -40.53 -13.36 -22.85
C ALA A 363 -41.86 -13.01 -22.16
N ALA A 364 -42.49 -13.95 -21.46
CA ALA A 364 -43.73 -13.74 -20.71
C ALA A 364 -43.51 -12.78 -19.51
N LEU A 365 -42.34 -12.84 -18.81
CA LEU A 365 -42.01 -11.92 -17.73
C LEU A 365 -41.91 -10.47 -18.24
N ALA A 366 -41.37 -10.25 -19.42
CA ALA A 366 -41.20 -8.93 -20.03
C ALA A 366 -42.41 -8.46 -20.86
N ALA A 367 -43.43 -9.28 -21.03
CA ALA A 367 -44.57 -8.98 -21.95
C ALA A 367 -45.34 -7.68 -21.61
N GLN A 368 -45.35 -7.28 -20.35
CA GLN A 368 -46.02 -6.06 -19.86
C GLN A 368 -45.10 -4.83 -19.78
N LEU A 369 -43.80 -4.98 -20.03
CA LEU A 369 -42.83 -3.89 -20.00
C LEU A 369 -42.71 -3.28 -21.41
N SER A 370 -42.66 -1.96 -21.51
CA SER A 370 -42.22 -1.29 -22.72
C SER A 370 -40.69 -1.40 -22.84
N ASP A 371 -40.14 -1.11 -24.01
CA ASP A 371 -38.68 -1.07 -24.20
C ASP A 371 -38.02 -0.02 -23.27
N ALA A 372 -38.70 1.12 -23.08
CA ALA A 372 -38.26 2.13 -22.12
C ALA A 372 -38.30 1.64 -20.66
N ASP A 373 -39.20 0.72 -20.31
CA ASP A 373 -39.18 0.12 -18.96
C ASP A 373 -38.01 -0.85 -18.79
N ILE A 374 -37.68 -1.62 -19.84
CA ILE A 374 -36.52 -2.51 -19.86
C ILE A 374 -35.21 -1.71 -19.72
N ASP A 375 -35.13 -0.57 -20.41
CA ASP A 375 -33.97 0.36 -20.28
C ASP A 375 -33.79 0.91 -18.86
N ARG A 376 -34.89 1.03 -18.11
CA ARG A 376 -34.89 1.52 -16.74
C ARG A 376 -34.53 0.49 -15.69
N LEU A 377 -34.40 -0.77 -16.03
CA LEU A 377 -34.02 -1.85 -15.12
C LEU A 377 -32.57 -1.66 -14.65
N ARG A 378 -32.43 -1.13 -13.43
CA ARG A 378 -31.11 -0.74 -12.89
C ARG A 378 -30.35 -1.92 -12.31
N ARG A 379 -29.02 -1.82 -12.35
CA ARG A 379 -28.12 -2.65 -11.55
C ARG A 379 -28.19 -2.23 -10.09
N GLY A 380 -27.96 -3.17 -9.17
CA GLY A 380 -28.08 -2.95 -7.72
C GLY A 380 -27.21 -1.83 -7.17
N GLY A 381 -26.00 -1.68 -7.70
CA GLY A 381 -25.09 -0.59 -7.32
C GLY A 381 -25.53 0.82 -7.73
N HIS A 382 -26.69 0.96 -8.41
CA HIS A 382 -27.35 2.24 -8.73
C HIS A 382 -28.70 2.40 -8.03
N ASP A 383 -28.95 1.55 -7.03
CA ASP A 383 -30.17 1.62 -6.20
C ASP A 383 -29.78 1.90 -4.75
N VAL A 384 -30.02 3.14 -4.30
CA VAL A 384 -29.65 3.60 -2.96
C VAL A 384 -30.28 2.81 -1.82
N ARG A 385 -31.48 2.24 -2.04
CA ARG A 385 -32.18 1.40 -1.03
C ARG A 385 -31.45 0.06 -0.85
N LYS A 386 -31.09 -0.59 -1.96
CA LYS A 386 -30.33 -1.84 -1.97
C LYS A 386 -28.95 -1.65 -1.37
N LEU A 387 -28.28 -0.54 -1.70
CA LEU A 387 -26.97 -0.17 -1.12
C LEU A 387 -27.08 0.12 0.36
N TYR A 388 -28.07 0.89 0.79
CA TYR A 388 -28.28 1.15 2.21
C TYR A 388 -28.49 -0.15 3.01
N ALA A 389 -29.31 -1.08 2.50
CA ALA A 389 -29.52 -2.38 3.13
C ALA A 389 -28.22 -3.17 3.29
N ALA A 390 -27.39 -3.19 2.24
CA ALA A 390 -26.08 -3.85 2.26
C ALA A 390 -25.11 -3.21 3.25
N TYR A 391 -25.02 -1.88 3.28
CA TYR A 391 -24.15 -1.14 4.20
C TYR A 391 -24.60 -1.28 5.65
N ALA A 392 -25.91 -1.24 5.90
CA ALA A 392 -26.47 -1.45 7.23
C ALA A 392 -26.13 -2.86 7.77
N GLN A 393 -26.30 -3.88 6.93
CA GLN A 393 -25.93 -5.25 7.30
C GLN A 393 -24.43 -5.39 7.54
N ALA A 394 -23.58 -4.82 6.67
CA ALA A 394 -22.13 -4.83 6.83
C ALA A 394 -21.66 -4.08 8.09
N ALA A 395 -22.27 -2.94 8.40
CA ALA A 395 -21.95 -2.17 9.61
C ALA A 395 -22.33 -2.91 10.88
N ALA A 396 -23.43 -3.68 10.85
CA ALA A 396 -23.94 -4.47 11.99
C ALA A 396 -23.23 -5.84 12.13
N HIS A 397 -22.62 -6.37 11.06
CA HIS A 397 -21.97 -7.69 11.09
C HIS A 397 -20.83 -7.74 12.09
N ARG A 398 -20.66 -8.90 12.75
CA ARG A 398 -19.61 -9.14 13.75
C ARG A 398 -18.87 -10.43 13.47
N GLY A 399 -17.60 -10.46 13.90
CA GLY A 399 -16.76 -11.66 13.86
C GLY A 399 -16.09 -11.95 12.52
N GLN A 400 -16.43 -11.21 11.45
CA GLN A 400 -15.82 -11.40 10.13
C GLN A 400 -15.73 -10.07 9.40
N PRO A 401 -14.70 -9.84 8.56
CA PRO A 401 -14.69 -8.75 7.60
C PRO A 401 -15.81 -8.96 6.57
N THR A 402 -16.33 -7.87 6.01
CA THR A 402 -17.42 -7.92 5.03
C THR A 402 -16.97 -7.36 3.69
N VAL A 403 -17.34 -8.05 2.59
CA VAL A 403 -17.24 -7.51 1.24
C VAL A 403 -18.64 -7.34 0.62
N ILE A 404 -18.87 -6.19 0.00
CA ILE A 404 -20.06 -5.89 -0.78
C ILE A 404 -19.66 -5.91 -2.26
N LEU A 405 -20.19 -6.86 -3.02
CA LEU A 405 -20.00 -6.94 -4.47
C LEU A 405 -21.14 -6.19 -5.15
N ALA A 406 -20.90 -4.92 -5.48
CA ALA A 406 -21.91 -4.01 -6.02
C ALA A 406 -21.83 -3.95 -7.55
N LYS A 407 -22.79 -4.55 -8.25
CA LYS A 407 -22.85 -4.49 -9.70
C LYS A 407 -23.29 -3.11 -10.17
N THR A 408 -22.43 -2.42 -10.90
CA THR A 408 -22.65 -1.08 -11.45
C THR A 408 -22.50 -1.07 -12.98
N MET A 409 -22.59 0.10 -13.56
CA MET A 409 -22.42 0.32 -14.99
C MET A 409 -21.40 1.44 -15.21
N LYS A 410 -20.32 1.14 -15.92
CA LYS A 410 -19.32 2.15 -16.27
C LYS A 410 -19.95 3.23 -17.17
N GLY A 411 -19.73 4.50 -16.79
CA GLY A 411 -20.34 5.63 -17.48
C GLY A 411 -21.84 5.77 -17.28
N PHE A 412 -22.39 5.27 -16.15
CA PHE A 412 -23.81 5.37 -15.86
C PHE A 412 -24.33 6.81 -15.97
N GLY A 413 -25.35 6.98 -16.78
CA GLY A 413 -25.94 8.29 -17.04
C GLY A 413 -25.36 9.07 -18.21
N MET A 414 -24.23 8.63 -18.80
CA MET A 414 -23.61 9.29 -19.94
C MET A 414 -24.31 8.99 -21.30
N GLY A 415 -25.44 8.32 -21.28
CA GLY A 415 -26.22 8.02 -22.48
C GLY A 415 -25.48 7.19 -23.53
N THR A 416 -25.87 7.36 -24.78
CA THR A 416 -25.28 6.62 -25.92
C THR A 416 -23.82 7.00 -26.18
N ALA A 417 -23.36 8.15 -25.71
CA ALA A 417 -21.97 8.62 -25.87
C ALA A 417 -20.99 7.81 -25.01
N GLY A 418 -21.40 7.30 -23.84
CA GLY A 418 -20.44 6.72 -22.90
C GLY A 418 -20.91 5.53 -22.08
N GLN A 419 -22.20 5.25 -21.97
CA GLN A 419 -22.69 4.23 -21.05
C GLN A 419 -22.41 2.82 -21.55
N GLY A 420 -21.61 2.04 -20.78
CA GLY A 420 -21.32 0.63 -21.06
C GLY A 420 -20.46 0.35 -22.31
N ARG A 421 -19.99 1.38 -23.01
CA ARG A 421 -19.20 1.21 -24.24
C ARG A 421 -17.73 0.93 -23.95
N MET A 422 -17.05 0.22 -24.86
CA MET A 422 -15.61 -0.05 -24.77
C MET A 422 -14.77 1.23 -24.70
N THR A 423 -15.16 2.27 -25.45
CA THR A 423 -14.50 3.57 -25.50
C THR A 423 -14.78 4.47 -24.31
N THR A 424 -15.65 4.08 -23.39
CA THR A 424 -16.13 4.91 -22.26
C THR A 424 -15.00 5.39 -21.35
N HIS A 425 -13.97 4.59 -21.17
CA HIS A 425 -12.84 4.97 -20.34
C HIS A 425 -12.07 6.19 -20.88
N GLN A 426 -12.02 6.33 -22.20
CA GLN A 426 -11.32 7.42 -22.89
C GLN A 426 -12.25 8.59 -23.25
N GLN A 427 -13.54 8.51 -22.94
CA GLN A 427 -14.51 9.55 -23.27
C GLN A 427 -14.26 10.81 -22.44
N LYS A 428 -13.54 11.76 -23.03
CA LYS A 428 -13.14 13.03 -22.40
C LYS A 428 -13.80 14.24 -23.04
N LYS A 429 -14.46 14.04 -24.21
CA LYS A 429 -15.14 15.07 -24.99
C LYS A 429 -16.59 14.66 -25.18
N LEU A 430 -17.47 15.39 -24.55
CA LEU A 430 -18.91 15.36 -24.77
C LEU A 430 -19.28 16.57 -25.57
N ASP A 431 -20.17 16.40 -26.55
CA ASP A 431 -20.74 17.52 -27.29
C ASP A 431 -21.83 18.23 -26.47
N ALA A 432 -22.39 19.32 -27.03
CA ALA A 432 -23.39 20.10 -26.32
C ALA A 432 -24.68 19.32 -26.07
N ASP A 433 -25.07 18.44 -26.98
CA ASP A 433 -26.29 17.64 -26.86
C ASP A 433 -26.13 16.54 -25.81
N ASP A 434 -24.96 15.88 -25.76
CA ASP A 434 -24.61 14.94 -24.70
C ASP A 434 -24.67 15.58 -23.29
N LEU A 435 -24.14 16.80 -23.17
CA LEU A 435 -24.15 17.54 -21.90
C LEU A 435 -25.56 17.94 -21.47
N LYS A 436 -26.40 18.40 -22.42
CA LYS A 436 -27.81 18.72 -22.16
C LYS A 436 -28.59 17.48 -21.76
N ALA A 437 -28.38 16.36 -22.47
CA ALA A 437 -29.00 15.09 -22.13
C ALA A 437 -28.60 14.59 -20.72
N PHE A 438 -27.35 14.77 -20.33
CA PHE A 438 -26.86 14.45 -18.99
C PHE A 438 -27.50 15.32 -17.91
N ARG A 439 -27.55 16.68 -18.12
CA ARG A 439 -28.25 17.61 -17.24
C ARG A 439 -29.71 17.21 -17.04
N ASP A 440 -30.42 16.94 -18.13
CA ASP A 440 -31.85 16.60 -18.12
C ASP A 440 -32.12 15.28 -17.40
N ARG A 441 -31.29 14.27 -17.65
CA ARG A 441 -31.38 12.97 -16.98
C ARG A 441 -31.29 13.08 -15.46
N PHE A 442 -30.38 13.91 -14.98
CA PHE A 442 -30.15 14.11 -13.53
C PHE A 442 -30.89 15.33 -12.97
N ARG A 443 -31.75 15.97 -13.76
CA ARG A 443 -32.59 17.10 -13.39
C ARG A 443 -31.82 18.28 -12.75
N VAL A 444 -30.61 18.54 -13.24
CA VAL A 444 -29.78 19.64 -12.74
C VAL A 444 -30.39 20.97 -13.25
N PRO A 445 -30.72 21.94 -12.38
CA PRO A 445 -31.42 23.16 -12.77
C PRO A 445 -30.46 24.22 -13.37
N LEU A 446 -29.88 23.91 -14.52
CA LEU A 446 -29.02 24.77 -15.30
C LEU A 446 -29.66 25.08 -16.64
N SER A 447 -29.50 26.31 -17.12
CA SER A 447 -29.89 26.73 -18.49
C SER A 447 -28.98 26.08 -19.53
N ASP A 448 -29.40 26.09 -20.81
CA ASP A 448 -28.56 25.58 -21.89
C ASP A 448 -27.23 26.36 -22.01
N ASP A 449 -27.25 27.69 -21.79
CA ASP A 449 -26.05 28.51 -21.78
C ASP A 449 -25.11 28.15 -20.63
N ASP A 450 -25.63 27.82 -19.43
CA ASP A 450 -24.82 27.38 -18.31
C ASP A 450 -24.19 25.99 -18.58
N VAL A 451 -24.92 25.10 -19.24
CA VAL A 451 -24.44 23.78 -19.65
C VAL A 451 -23.32 23.91 -20.68
N GLU A 452 -23.49 24.73 -21.72
CA GLU A 452 -22.46 24.98 -22.73
C GLU A 452 -21.20 25.62 -22.17
N ALA A 453 -21.37 26.53 -21.16
CA ALA A 453 -20.28 27.14 -20.41
C ALA A 453 -19.67 26.21 -19.33
N LEU A 454 -20.20 25.03 -19.12
CA LEU A 454 -19.79 24.08 -18.08
C LEU A 454 -19.74 24.73 -16.68
N ARG A 455 -20.74 25.53 -16.34
CA ARG A 455 -20.81 26.19 -15.01
C ARG A 455 -21.01 25.14 -13.92
N PHE A 456 -20.28 25.32 -12.82
CA PHE A 456 -20.49 24.49 -11.63
C PHE A 456 -21.83 24.88 -10.99
N TYR A 457 -22.51 23.90 -10.44
CA TYR A 457 -23.79 24.07 -9.77
C TYR A 457 -23.69 23.78 -8.29
N LYS A 458 -24.05 24.74 -7.49
CA LYS A 458 -24.22 24.59 -6.04
C LYS A 458 -25.57 25.14 -5.64
N PRO A 459 -26.44 24.33 -5.02
CA PRO A 459 -27.73 24.84 -4.51
C PRO A 459 -27.53 25.97 -3.52
N ALA A 460 -28.52 26.86 -3.38
CA ALA A 460 -28.46 27.96 -2.41
C ALA A 460 -28.25 27.41 -0.99
N ALA A 461 -27.47 28.11 -0.18
CA ALA A 461 -27.09 27.67 1.16
C ALA A 461 -28.29 27.37 2.09
N ASP A 462 -29.40 28.07 1.89
CA ASP A 462 -30.66 27.92 2.61
C ASP A 462 -31.67 26.99 1.93
N SER A 463 -31.28 26.33 0.80
CA SER A 463 -32.12 25.35 0.13
C SER A 463 -32.37 24.11 0.97
N PRO A 464 -33.49 23.40 0.76
CA PRO A 464 -33.75 22.12 1.45
C PRO A 464 -32.65 21.08 1.24
N GLU A 465 -32.08 21.03 0.04
CA GLU A 465 -31.00 20.12 -0.35
C GLU A 465 -29.73 20.39 0.48
N MET A 466 -29.31 21.65 0.55
CA MET A 466 -28.09 22.02 1.29
C MET A 466 -28.26 21.84 2.79
N ARG A 467 -29.43 22.20 3.35
CA ARG A 467 -29.70 21.93 4.76
C ARG A 467 -29.64 20.43 5.06
N TYR A 468 -30.30 19.62 4.23
CA TYR A 468 -30.29 18.16 4.39
C TYR A 468 -28.84 17.60 4.36
N LEU A 469 -28.03 17.98 3.37
CA LEU A 469 -26.65 17.55 3.23
C LEU A 469 -25.82 17.89 4.47
N LEU A 470 -25.91 19.14 4.94
CA LEU A 470 -25.11 19.61 6.09
C LEU A 470 -25.59 18.97 7.40
N GLU A 471 -26.92 18.78 7.59
CA GLU A 471 -27.48 18.07 8.75
C GLU A 471 -26.99 16.61 8.81
N LYS A 472 -26.99 15.89 7.67
CA LYS A 472 -26.46 14.53 7.60
C LYS A 472 -24.98 14.47 7.96
N ARG A 473 -24.19 15.38 7.42
CA ARG A 473 -22.76 15.43 7.74
C ARG A 473 -22.49 15.83 9.19
N ALA A 474 -23.24 16.79 9.72
CA ALA A 474 -23.14 17.18 11.13
C ALA A 474 -23.47 16.00 12.06
N ALA A 475 -24.55 15.25 11.76
CA ALA A 475 -24.92 14.05 12.51
C ALA A 475 -23.84 12.93 12.47
N LEU A 476 -23.03 12.90 11.42
CA LEU A 476 -21.93 11.95 11.24
C LEU A 476 -20.55 12.54 11.62
N GLY A 477 -20.51 13.68 12.30
CA GLY A 477 -19.26 14.25 12.83
C GLY A 477 -18.56 15.27 11.95
N GLY A 478 -19.07 15.59 10.74
CA GLY A 478 -18.55 16.63 9.86
C GLY A 478 -17.91 16.13 8.57
N PHE A 479 -16.96 16.89 8.03
CA PHE A 479 -16.34 16.63 6.73
C PHE A 479 -15.48 15.37 6.70
N LEU A 480 -15.48 14.71 5.53
CA LEU A 480 -14.61 13.58 5.20
C LEU A 480 -14.39 13.57 3.65
N PRO A 481 -13.18 13.33 3.13
CA PRO A 481 -11.96 13.01 3.85
C PRO A 481 -11.36 14.19 4.62
N ARG A 482 -10.63 13.90 5.68
CA ARG A 482 -9.88 14.89 6.46
C ARG A 482 -8.68 14.25 7.09
N ARG A 483 -7.54 14.95 7.10
CA ARG A 483 -6.29 14.45 7.63
C ARG A 483 -5.62 15.46 8.55
N ARG A 484 -4.88 14.95 9.55
CA ARG A 484 -3.96 15.76 10.38
C ARG A 484 -2.57 15.75 9.73
N ARG A 485 -1.92 16.89 9.72
CA ARG A 485 -0.51 17.00 9.30
C ARG A 485 0.46 16.62 10.43
N MET A 486 0.10 16.89 11.67
CA MET A 486 0.90 16.66 12.87
C MET A 486 0.02 16.08 13.96
N ALA A 487 0.62 15.36 14.91
CA ALA A 487 -0.05 15.02 16.16
C ALA A 487 -0.08 16.25 17.08
N ASP A 488 -1.10 16.30 17.95
CA ASP A 488 -1.23 17.38 18.93
C ASP A 488 -0.12 17.35 20.00
N THR A 489 0.52 16.19 20.17
CA THR A 489 1.61 15.98 21.13
C THR A 489 2.85 15.41 20.44
N SER A 490 4.02 15.92 20.80
CA SER A 490 5.31 15.31 20.48
C SER A 490 5.75 14.39 21.63
N LEU A 491 6.61 13.41 21.32
CA LEU A 491 7.20 12.54 22.33
C LEU A 491 8.66 12.95 22.62
N PRO A 492 9.12 12.88 23.87
CA PRO A 492 10.51 13.12 24.19
C PRO A 492 11.39 12.00 23.61
N VAL A 493 12.53 12.38 23.07
CA VAL A 493 13.55 11.44 22.62
C VAL A 493 14.55 11.21 23.77
N PRO A 494 14.85 9.96 24.15
CA PRO A 494 15.81 9.63 25.18
C PRO A 494 17.21 10.14 24.83
N ASP A 495 18.02 10.46 25.82
CA ASP A 495 19.43 10.83 25.62
C ASP A 495 20.21 9.66 24.98
N ILE A 496 20.92 9.92 23.90
CA ILE A 496 21.76 8.95 23.18
C ILE A 496 22.80 8.27 24.09
N ARG A 497 23.22 8.92 25.16
CA ARG A 497 24.13 8.37 26.17
C ARG A 497 23.63 7.12 26.88
N LYS A 498 22.32 6.81 26.78
CA LYS A 498 21.77 5.52 27.22
C LYS A 498 22.43 4.33 26.51
N TRP A 499 23.02 4.55 25.35
CA TRP A 499 23.71 3.54 24.55
C TRP A 499 25.22 3.56 24.69
N ALA A 500 25.80 4.43 25.56
CA ALA A 500 27.24 4.62 25.70
C ALA A 500 27.99 3.29 25.85
N GLY A 501 27.60 2.45 26.79
CA GLY A 501 28.34 1.25 27.16
C GLY A 501 28.43 0.15 26.07
N PHE A 502 27.77 0.29 24.92
CA PHE A 502 27.91 -0.66 23.80
C PHE A 502 28.03 0.01 22.42
N ALA A 503 27.69 1.29 22.30
CA ALA A 503 27.69 1.96 21.01
C ALA A 503 28.65 3.18 20.97
N LEU A 504 28.78 3.96 22.04
CA LEU A 504 29.56 5.20 22.00
C LEU A 504 30.96 5.05 22.60
N ASP A 505 31.14 4.23 23.65
CA ASP A 505 32.41 4.03 24.32
C ASP A 505 33.30 3.04 23.53
N ASP A 506 34.62 3.25 23.56
CA ASP A 506 35.57 2.30 22.98
C ASP A 506 35.69 1.04 23.86
N THR A 507 34.86 0.08 23.61
CA THR A 507 34.85 -1.19 24.32
C THR A 507 35.68 -2.27 23.64
N ARG A 508 36.12 -2.05 22.39
CA ARG A 508 36.79 -3.02 21.52
C ARG A 508 36.08 -4.35 21.42
N ARG A 509 34.75 -4.37 21.65
CA ARG A 509 33.94 -5.58 21.54
C ARG A 509 33.63 -5.85 20.05
N GLU A 510 33.69 -7.12 19.70
CA GLU A 510 33.18 -7.54 18.42
C GLU A 510 31.64 -7.59 18.44
N MET A 511 31.02 -6.92 17.48
CA MET A 511 29.58 -6.85 17.34
C MET A 511 29.23 -6.47 15.91
N SER A 512 28.10 -6.96 15.43
CA SER A 512 27.51 -6.54 14.16
C SER A 512 26.64 -5.28 14.32
N THR A 513 26.45 -4.53 13.26
CA THR A 513 25.54 -3.36 13.29
C THR A 513 24.08 -3.79 13.50
N THR A 514 23.67 -4.98 13.02
CA THR A 514 22.37 -5.58 13.34
C THR A 514 22.19 -5.77 14.84
N MET A 515 23.17 -6.34 15.52
CA MET A 515 23.12 -6.53 16.98
C MET A 515 23.13 -5.20 17.74
N ALA A 516 23.88 -4.20 17.26
CA ALA A 516 23.86 -2.85 17.85
C ALA A 516 22.45 -2.25 17.80
N LEU A 517 21.80 -2.31 16.64
CA LEU A 517 20.42 -1.84 16.47
C LEU A 517 19.43 -2.57 17.38
N VAL A 518 19.50 -3.91 17.42
CA VAL A 518 18.61 -4.72 18.28
C VAL A 518 18.77 -4.36 19.76
N ARG A 519 19.99 -4.09 20.21
CA ARG A 519 20.25 -3.59 21.57
C ARG A 519 19.66 -2.21 21.80
N MET A 520 19.77 -1.30 20.84
CA MET A 520 19.13 0.02 20.90
C MET A 520 17.61 -0.11 21.01
N MET A 521 16.97 -0.91 20.15
CA MET A 521 15.52 -1.20 20.21
C MET A 521 15.12 -1.78 21.57
N THR A 522 15.89 -2.76 22.09
CA THR A 522 15.66 -3.35 23.41
C THR A 522 15.73 -2.31 24.53
N SER A 523 16.62 -1.34 24.40
CA SER A 523 16.74 -0.20 25.33
C SER A 523 15.56 0.75 25.21
N LEU A 524 15.13 1.06 23.98
CA LEU A 524 13.97 1.93 23.71
C LEU A 524 12.66 1.32 24.25
N LEU A 525 12.47 0.02 24.11
CA LEU A 525 11.30 -0.69 24.63
C LEU A 525 11.14 -0.60 26.17
N LYS A 526 12.22 -0.27 26.88
CA LYS A 526 12.22 -0.05 28.33
C LYS A 526 12.04 1.40 28.75
N ASP A 527 11.96 2.32 27.79
CA ASP A 527 11.74 3.74 28.10
C ASP A 527 10.28 3.98 28.47
N ASP A 528 10.01 4.67 29.57
CA ASP A 528 8.65 4.87 30.10
C ASP A 528 7.75 5.67 29.15
N ALA A 529 8.29 6.64 28.43
CA ALA A 529 7.53 7.50 27.53
C ALA A 529 7.46 6.93 26.11
N LEU A 530 8.58 6.48 25.57
CA LEU A 530 8.68 6.04 24.19
C LEU A 530 8.44 4.54 24.02
N GLY A 531 8.78 3.72 25.04
CA GLY A 531 8.69 2.26 24.93
C GLY A 531 7.32 1.73 24.46
N PRO A 532 6.19 2.20 25.01
CA PRO A 532 4.87 1.79 24.54
C PRO A 532 4.59 2.15 23.07
N ARG A 533 5.33 3.09 22.48
CA ARG A 533 5.17 3.59 21.12
C ARG A 533 6.06 2.88 20.09
N VAL A 534 7.10 2.17 20.55
CA VAL A 534 7.98 1.39 19.69
C VAL A 534 7.22 0.18 19.15
N VAL A 535 7.25 -0.04 17.83
CA VAL A 535 6.59 -1.17 17.18
C VAL A 535 7.63 -1.95 16.37
N PRO A 536 8.20 -3.03 16.90
CA PRO A 536 9.03 -3.95 16.12
C PRO A 536 8.14 -4.73 15.14
N ILE A 537 8.55 -4.77 13.87
CA ILE A 537 7.81 -5.45 12.79
C ILE A 537 8.79 -6.36 12.05
N VAL A 538 8.41 -7.59 11.82
CA VAL A 538 9.23 -8.61 11.14
C VAL A 538 8.38 -9.48 10.21
N ALA A 539 9.03 -10.07 9.21
CA ALA A 539 8.46 -11.05 8.29
C ALA A 539 9.17 -12.40 8.49
N ASP A 540 8.85 -13.09 9.59
CA ASP A 540 9.35 -14.42 9.99
C ASP A 540 10.88 -14.55 10.24
N GLU A 541 11.59 -13.43 10.47
CA GLU A 541 13.05 -13.44 10.57
C GLU A 541 13.60 -12.90 11.91
N ALA A 542 12.76 -12.82 12.92
CA ALA A 542 13.17 -12.24 14.21
C ALA A 542 14.37 -12.95 14.84
N ARG A 543 14.47 -14.29 14.73
CA ARG A 543 15.61 -15.07 15.27
C ARG A 543 16.89 -14.80 14.48
N THR A 544 16.81 -14.71 13.18
CA THR A 544 17.93 -14.39 12.27
C THR A 544 18.53 -13.01 12.60
N PHE A 545 17.69 -12.05 12.94
CA PHE A 545 18.13 -10.70 13.33
C PHE A 545 18.50 -10.57 14.81
N GLY A 546 18.46 -11.66 15.60
CA GLY A 546 18.81 -11.63 17.03
C GLY A 546 17.75 -11.03 17.94
N MET A 547 16.48 -10.92 17.47
CA MET A 547 15.38 -10.29 18.21
C MET A 547 14.65 -11.26 19.16
N ALA A 548 15.04 -12.55 19.23
CA ALA A 548 14.34 -13.56 20.04
C ALA A 548 14.15 -13.17 21.51
N ASN A 549 15.06 -12.39 22.10
CA ASN A 549 14.91 -11.86 23.46
C ASN A 549 13.67 -10.96 23.63
N MET A 550 13.22 -10.32 22.56
CA MET A 550 12.05 -9.42 22.59
C MET A 550 10.74 -10.22 22.72
N PHE A 551 10.68 -11.48 22.26
CA PHE A 551 9.49 -12.34 22.43
C PHE A 551 9.08 -12.42 23.89
N ARG A 552 10.04 -12.64 24.78
CA ARG A 552 9.77 -12.68 26.22
C ARG A 552 9.50 -11.30 26.81
N GLN A 553 10.20 -10.28 26.33
CA GLN A 553 10.11 -8.92 26.89
C GLN A 553 8.76 -8.28 26.63
N VAL A 554 8.26 -8.33 25.38
CA VAL A 554 7.09 -7.57 24.94
C VAL A 554 6.05 -8.41 24.19
N GLY A 555 6.32 -9.68 23.91
CA GLY A 555 5.39 -10.59 23.23
C GLY A 555 5.12 -10.23 21.76
N ILE A 556 4.64 -11.25 21.02
CA ILE A 556 4.10 -11.09 19.66
C ILE A 556 2.60 -10.85 19.77
N TYR A 557 2.09 -9.86 19.06
CA TYR A 557 0.66 -9.57 19.03
C TYR A 557 -0.12 -10.70 18.37
N SER A 558 -1.07 -11.26 19.11
CA SER A 558 -2.04 -12.22 18.62
C SER A 558 -3.41 -11.92 19.24
N PRO A 559 -4.47 -11.62 18.45
CA PRO A 559 -5.78 -11.27 19.01
C PRO A 559 -6.43 -12.41 19.80
N ALA A 560 -6.01 -13.66 19.56
CA ALA A 560 -6.47 -14.83 20.29
C ALA A 560 -5.58 -15.16 21.51
N GLY A 561 -4.46 -14.45 21.71
CA GLY A 561 -3.42 -14.86 22.65
C GLY A 561 -2.72 -16.15 22.20
N GLN A 562 -2.11 -16.86 23.12
CA GLN A 562 -1.41 -18.13 22.84
C GLN A 562 -2.27 -19.32 23.26
N LEU A 563 -2.81 -20.05 22.28
CA LEU A 563 -3.72 -21.19 22.50
C LEU A 563 -3.01 -22.54 22.60
N TYR A 564 -1.70 -22.55 22.58
CA TYR A 564 -0.86 -23.76 22.64
C TYR A 564 0.37 -23.51 23.52
N GLU A 565 1.00 -24.58 23.96
CA GLU A 565 2.29 -24.55 24.64
C GLU A 565 3.41 -24.58 23.57
N PRO A 566 4.29 -23.58 23.53
CA PRO A 566 5.38 -23.57 22.56
C PRO A 566 6.35 -24.73 22.80
N GLU A 567 6.82 -25.37 21.76
CA GLU A 567 7.79 -26.48 21.85
C GLU A 567 9.08 -26.02 22.55
N ASP A 568 9.47 -24.77 22.37
CA ASP A 568 10.68 -24.18 22.95
C ASP A 568 10.49 -23.53 24.33
N MET A 569 9.41 -23.84 25.06
CA MET A 569 9.07 -23.22 26.35
C MET A 569 10.17 -23.43 27.44
N GLY A 570 10.98 -24.47 27.33
CA GLY A 570 12.15 -24.70 28.17
C GLY A 570 13.34 -23.77 27.86
N SER A 571 13.29 -23.04 26.79
CA SER A 571 14.32 -22.06 26.38
C SER A 571 14.08 -20.70 27.03
N MET A 572 15.17 -19.97 27.30
CA MET A 572 15.07 -18.55 27.73
C MET A 572 14.53 -17.62 26.63
N LEU A 573 14.47 -18.10 25.37
CA LEU A 573 14.11 -17.36 24.16
C LEU A 573 12.88 -17.97 23.47
N TYR A 574 11.93 -18.52 24.23
CA TYR A 574 10.75 -19.19 23.69
C TYR A 574 9.82 -18.22 22.94
N TYR A 575 9.11 -18.77 21.96
CA TYR A 575 8.14 -18.08 21.17
C TYR A 575 6.91 -17.73 22.04
N ARG A 576 6.58 -16.43 22.15
CA ARG A 576 5.47 -15.97 22.99
C ARG A 576 4.53 -15.06 22.23
N GLU A 577 3.28 -15.49 22.11
CA GLU A 577 2.16 -14.66 21.63
C GLU A 577 1.35 -14.12 22.80
N ASP A 578 0.82 -12.90 22.64
CA ASP A 578 0.01 -12.25 23.67
C ASP A 578 -1.03 -11.31 23.03
N ILE A 579 -2.20 -11.17 23.67
CA ILE A 579 -3.26 -10.26 23.20
C ILE A 579 -2.78 -8.81 23.17
N ASP A 580 -1.96 -8.40 24.14
CA ASP A 580 -1.35 -7.07 24.21
C ASP A 580 0.13 -7.05 23.75
N GLY A 581 0.55 -8.10 23.04
CA GLY A 581 1.87 -8.20 22.44
C GLY A 581 2.25 -6.99 21.61
N GLN A 582 3.54 -6.67 21.58
CA GLN A 582 4.03 -5.44 20.96
C GLN A 582 4.65 -5.65 19.58
N ILE A 583 5.20 -6.85 19.32
CA ILE A 583 5.80 -7.22 18.04
C ILE A 583 4.69 -7.56 17.05
N LEU A 584 4.76 -7.00 15.85
CA LEU A 584 3.96 -7.44 14.72
C LEU A 584 4.77 -8.43 13.88
N GLU A 585 4.41 -9.71 14.01
CA GLU A 585 4.98 -10.83 13.24
C GLU A 585 4.04 -11.14 12.08
N GLU A 586 4.49 -10.94 10.85
CA GLU A 586 3.61 -10.96 9.68
C GLU A 586 3.73 -12.23 8.83
N GLY A 587 4.51 -13.21 9.31
CA GLY A 587 4.85 -14.39 8.51
C GLY A 587 5.72 -14.00 7.29
N ILE A 588 5.91 -14.90 6.35
CA ILE A 588 6.71 -14.66 5.14
C ILE A 588 5.91 -13.77 4.17
N SER A 589 5.74 -12.49 4.53
CA SER A 589 4.97 -11.50 3.77
C SER A 589 5.56 -10.09 3.94
N GLU A 590 6.48 -9.71 3.09
CA GLU A 590 7.05 -8.36 3.11
C GLU A 590 5.99 -7.31 2.77
N ALA A 591 5.04 -7.62 1.88
CA ALA A 591 3.93 -6.72 1.56
C ALA A 591 3.01 -6.50 2.77
N GLY A 592 2.76 -7.54 3.57
CA GLY A 592 2.02 -7.43 4.83
C GLY A 592 2.79 -6.64 5.88
N ALA A 593 4.07 -6.95 6.06
CA ALA A 593 4.91 -6.30 7.06
C ALA A 593 5.08 -4.79 6.78
N VAL A 594 5.31 -4.39 5.52
CA VAL A 594 5.38 -2.96 5.18
C VAL A 594 4.02 -2.28 5.31
N SER A 595 2.91 -2.97 5.05
CA SER A 595 1.55 -2.42 5.27
C SER A 595 1.26 -2.19 6.77
N SER A 596 1.70 -3.09 7.65
CA SER A 596 1.69 -2.89 9.11
C SER A 596 2.56 -1.70 9.51
N TRP A 597 3.76 -1.59 8.90
CA TRP A 597 4.64 -0.46 9.14
C TRP A 597 4.01 0.87 8.70
N ILE A 598 3.34 0.91 7.53
CA ILE A 598 2.61 2.09 7.04
C ILE A 598 1.53 2.50 8.04
N ALA A 599 0.72 1.56 8.52
CA ALA A 599 -0.34 1.83 9.48
C ALA A 599 0.22 2.43 10.80
N ALA A 600 1.32 1.89 11.31
CA ALA A 600 2.00 2.40 12.49
C ALA A 600 2.67 3.76 12.23
N ALA A 601 3.39 3.90 11.11
CA ALA A 601 4.14 5.09 10.73
C ALA A 601 3.26 6.32 10.43
N THR A 602 1.99 6.10 10.11
CA THR A 602 1.00 7.15 9.84
C THR A 602 -0.01 7.35 10.98
N SER A 603 0.15 6.63 12.08
CA SER A 603 -0.74 6.67 13.26
C SER A 603 -0.87 8.08 13.86
N TYR A 604 0.19 8.89 13.82
CA TYR A 604 0.16 10.30 14.23
C TYR A 604 -0.93 11.09 13.49
N SER A 605 -1.12 10.82 12.20
CA SER A 605 -2.10 11.49 11.34
C SER A 605 -3.50 10.87 11.47
N VAL A 606 -3.60 9.54 11.51
CA VAL A 606 -4.86 8.79 11.47
C VAL A 606 -5.50 8.67 12.85
N HIS A 607 -4.69 8.58 13.91
CA HIS A 607 -5.14 8.35 15.29
C HIS A 607 -4.72 9.45 16.27
N ASN A 608 -4.04 10.51 15.80
CA ASN A 608 -3.44 11.53 16.68
C ASN A 608 -2.46 10.93 17.70
N LEU A 609 -1.81 9.83 17.33
CA LEU A 609 -1.00 9.01 18.21
C LEU A 609 0.36 8.72 17.55
N PRO A 610 1.43 9.44 17.87
CA PRO A 610 2.75 9.14 17.35
C PRO A 610 3.20 7.74 17.76
N MET A 611 3.61 6.93 16.79
CA MET A 611 4.23 5.62 16.98
C MET A 611 5.61 5.62 16.34
N LEU A 612 6.48 4.71 16.77
CA LEU A 612 7.84 4.55 16.26
C LEU A 612 8.04 3.12 15.75
N PRO A 613 7.63 2.82 14.52
CA PRO A 613 7.82 1.50 13.96
C PRO A 613 9.24 1.29 13.42
N PHE A 614 9.76 0.06 13.66
CA PHE A 614 10.98 -0.50 13.09
C PHE A 614 10.60 -1.76 12.31
N TYR A 615 10.62 -1.70 10.98
CA TYR A 615 10.44 -2.89 10.15
C TYR A 615 11.81 -3.40 9.71
N ILE A 616 12.16 -4.62 10.15
CA ILE A 616 13.42 -5.29 9.87
C ILE A 616 13.18 -6.43 8.89
N TYR A 617 13.93 -6.46 7.80
CA TYR A 617 13.78 -7.43 6.72
C TYR A 617 15.10 -7.65 5.97
N TYR A 618 15.20 -8.73 5.20
CA TYR A 618 16.30 -8.88 4.24
C TYR A 618 16.28 -7.74 3.23
N SER A 619 17.34 -6.96 3.14
CA SER A 619 17.40 -5.75 2.29
C SER A 619 17.09 -6.05 0.82
N MET A 620 17.45 -7.25 0.33
CA MET A 620 17.14 -7.72 -1.01
C MET A 620 15.64 -7.77 -1.30
N PHE A 621 14.79 -8.06 -0.31
CA PHE A 621 13.33 -8.16 -0.48
C PHE A 621 12.59 -6.85 -0.17
N GLY A 622 13.31 -5.75 0.01
CA GLY A 622 12.77 -4.42 0.17
C GLY A 622 12.30 -3.79 -1.15
N PHE A 623 13.03 -2.79 -1.61
CA PHE A 623 12.62 -1.96 -2.75
C PHE A 623 12.29 -2.73 -4.04
N GLN A 624 12.94 -3.86 -4.31
CA GLN A 624 12.63 -4.65 -5.50
C GLN A 624 11.31 -5.46 -5.40
N ARG A 625 10.82 -5.75 -4.19
CA ARG A 625 9.57 -6.51 -3.98
C ARG A 625 8.40 -5.64 -3.54
N ILE A 626 8.66 -4.66 -2.69
CA ILE A 626 7.65 -3.82 -2.05
C ILE A 626 7.88 -2.31 -2.31
N GLY A 627 8.60 -1.98 -3.38
CA GLY A 627 8.96 -0.59 -3.72
C GLY A 627 7.75 0.31 -3.91
N ASP A 628 6.67 -0.19 -4.51
CA ASP A 628 5.43 0.54 -4.70
C ASP A 628 4.74 0.88 -3.37
N LEU A 629 4.69 -0.06 -2.44
CA LEU A 629 4.18 0.18 -1.08
C LEU A 629 5.06 1.19 -0.31
N ILE A 630 6.40 1.14 -0.48
CA ILE A 630 7.30 2.13 0.12
C ILE A 630 7.09 3.51 -0.51
N TRP A 631 6.84 3.58 -1.83
CA TRP A 631 6.50 4.83 -2.51
C TRP A 631 5.18 5.40 -1.99
N ALA A 632 4.15 4.57 -1.83
CA ALA A 632 2.88 4.96 -1.23
C ALA A 632 3.03 5.42 0.23
N ALA A 633 3.91 4.79 1.00
CA ALA A 633 4.26 5.23 2.36
C ALA A 633 4.87 6.63 2.36
N ALA A 634 5.74 6.92 1.39
CA ALA A 634 6.34 8.24 1.21
C ALA A 634 5.28 9.31 0.93
N ASP A 635 4.37 9.04 -0.01
CA ASP A 635 3.22 9.91 -0.32
C ASP A 635 2.31 10.08 0.91
N GLN A 636 2.10 9.02 1.69
CA GLN A 636 1.29 9.04 2.90
C GLN A 636 1.96 9.75 4.08
N ARG A 637 3.23 10.20 3.94
CA ARG A 637 4.01 10.89 4.97
C ARG A 637 4.31 10.00 6.17
N ALA A 638 4.69 8.75 5.91
CA ALA A 638 5.10 7.80 6.92
C ALA A 638 6.31 8.30 7.71
N ARG A 639 6.36 7.98 9.03
CA ARG A 639 7.45 8.31 9.96
C ARG A 639 7.86 7.05 10.70
N GLY A 640 9.05 6.53 10.42
CA GLY A 640 9.55 5.29 11.01
C GLY A 640 10.84 4.82 10.37
N PHE A 641 11.32 3.68 10.82
CA PHE A 641 12.55 3.07 10.33
C PHE A 641 12.26 1.83 9.49
N LEU A 642 12.80 1.79 8.29
CA LEU A 642 12.96 0.61 7.46
C LEU A 642 14.40 0.12 7.60
N ILE A 643 14.59 -1.13 8.02
CA ILE A 643 15.92 -1.68 8.30
C ILE A 643 16.19 -2.82 7.31
N GLY A 644 17.04 -2.55 6.33
CA GLY A 644 17.58 -3.57 5.44
C GLY A 644 18.66 -4.39 6.14
N ALA A 645 18.29 -5.46 6.81
CA ALA A 645 19.22 -6.33 7.51
C ALA A 645 19.84 -7.36 6.56
N THR A 646 20.97 -7.97 6.99
CA THR A 646 21.76 -8.91 6.16
C THR A 646 22.14 -8.31 4.79
N SER A 647 22.42 -7.00 4.77
CA SER A 647 22.68 -6.26 3.55
C SER A 647 24.08 -6.50 2.99
N GLY A 648 24.29 -6.09 1.72
CA GLY A 648 25.54 -6.18 0.98
C GLY A 648 25.76 -7.50 0.27
N LYS A 649 26.52 -7.48 -0.83
CA LYS A 649 26.80 -8.70 -1.63
C LYS A 649 27.90 -9.55 -1.04
N THR A 650 28.91 -8.96 -0.41
CA THR A 650 30.04 -9.70 0.12
C THR A 650 29.89 -10.01 1.60
N THR A 651 29.03 -9.29 2.29
CA THR A 651 28.84 -9.45 3.74
C THR A 651 27.93 -10.62 4.07
N LEU A 652 26.93 -10.90 3.26
CA LEU A 652 26.06 -12.06 3.37
C LEU A 652 26.72 -13.26 2.64
N GLY A 653 27.73 -13.88 3.26
CA GLY A 653 28.45 -15.04 2.70
C GLY A 653 27.57 -16.30 2.66
N GLY A 654 27.75 -17.11 1.61
CA GLY A 654 27.08 -18.42 1.46
C GLY A 654 25.69 -18.38 0.81
N GLU A 655 24.88 -17.36 1.04
CA GLU A 655 23.47 -17.28 0.57
C GLU A 655 23.35 -17.05 -0.94
N GLY A 656 24.21 -16.23 -1.53
CA GLY A 656 24.29 -16.05 -2.98
C GLY A 656 23.23 -15.13 -3.58
N LEU A 657 22.99 -15.35 -4.85
CA LEU A 657 22.32 -14.48 -5.82
C LEU A 657 21.06 -13.79 -5.30
N GLN A 658 20.12 -14.55 -4.75
CA GLN A 658 18.76 -14.03 -4.47
C GLN A 658 18.66 -13.30 -3.13
N HIS A 659 19.67 -13.39 -2.26
CA HIS A 659 19.65 -12.77 -0.93
C HIS A 659 20.65 -11.60 -0.81
N GLN A 660 21.59 -11.46 -1.73
CA GLN A 660 22.66 -10.47 -1.69
C GLN A 660 22.24 -9.18 -2.37
N ASP A 661 21.95 -8.16 -1.57
CA ASP A 661 21.55 -6.83 -2.03
C ASP A 661 22.76 -5.98 -2.46
N GLY A 662 22.64 -5.32 -3.58
CA GLY A 662 23.61 -4.33 -4.06
C GLY A 662 22.96 -3.03 -4.55
N THR A 663 21.64 -2.89 -4.52
CA THR A 663 20.92 -1.81 -5.22
C THR A 663 19.95 -1.02 -4.34
N SER A 664 19.66 -1.44 -3.13
CA SER A 664 18.62 -0.82 -2.30
C SER A 664 18.85 0.67 -2.04
N HIS A 665 20.09 1.10 -1.81
CA HIS A 665 20.41 2.52 -1.62
C HIS A 665 20.17 3.39 -2.87
N LEU A 666 20.38 2.85 -4.09
CA LEU A 666 20.02 3.56 -5.33
C LEU A 666 18.49 3.72 -5.43
N ASN A 667 17.73 2.67 -5.12
CA ASN A 667 16.29 2.75 -5.10
C ASN A 667 15.79 3.74 -4.04
N ALA A 668 16.35 3.70 -2.83
CA ALA A 668 16.03 4.64 -1.76
C ALA A 668 16.32 6.10 -2.14
N SER A 669 17.38 6.35 -2.92
CA SER A 669 17.75 7.70 -3.37
C SER A 669 16.68 8.37 -4.23
N THR A 670 15.84 7.58 -4.91
CA THR A 670 14.76 8.08 -5.77
C THR A 670 13.54 8.59 -5.00
N ILE A 671 13.41 8.23 -3.72
CA ILE A 671 12.25 8.59 -2.91
C ILE A 671 12.53 9.90 -2.14
N PRO A 672 11.77 10.98 -2.39
CA PRO A 672 12.14 12.33 -1.95
C PRO A 672 12.34 12.52 -0.44
N ASN A 673 11.53 11.85 0.39
CA ASN A 673 11.53 11.97 1.85
C ASN A 673 12.11 10.74 2.56
N CYS A 674 12.80 9.85 1.86
CA CYS A 674 13.56 8.73 2.44
C CYS A 674 14.99 9.15 2.74
N ARG A 675 15.41 9.05 4.00
CA ARG A 675 16.81 9.24 4.45
C ARG A 675 17.51 7.90 4.47
N ALA A 676 18.52 7.68 3.62
CA ALA A 676 19.16 6.37 3.46
C ALA A 676 20.59 6.37 3.97
N TYR A 677 20.90 5.43 4.90
CA TYR A 677 22.22 5.34 5.55
C TYR A 677 22.76 3.91 5.56
N ASP A 678 24.09 3.79 5.41
CA ASP A 678 24.86 2.53 5.46
C ASP A 678 25.96 2.63 6.54
N PRO A 679 25.61 2.58 7.84
CA PRO A 679 26.56 2.71 8.92
C PRO A 679 27.50 1.50 9.03
N ALA A 680 28.79 1.76 9.24
CA ALA A 680 29.81 0.74 9.51
C ALA A 680 29.86 0.37 10.99
N PHE A 681 29.66 1.33 11.90
CA PHE A 681 29.90 1.15 13.33
C PHE A 681 28.67 1.48 14.19
N ALA A 682 28.69 0.95 15.42
CA ALA A 682 27.58 1.10 16.38
C ALA A 682 27.33 2.58 16.76
N HIS A 683 28.37 3.41 16.85
CA HIS A 683 28.21 4.83 17.16
C HIS A 683 27.53 5.60 16.01
N GLU A 684 27.83 5.25 14.75
CA GLU A 684 27.14 5.81 13.58
C GLU A 684 25.65 5.42 13.59
N MET A 685 25.35 4.12 13.81
CA MET A 685 23.99 3.62 13.95
C MET A 685 23.23 4.38 15.06
N ALA A 686 23.88 4.61 16.21
CA ALA A 686 23.28 5.32 17.33
C ALA A 686 22.93 6.78 16.98
N VAL A 687 23.85 7.49 16.32
CA VAL A 687 23.62 8.88 15.88
C VAL A 687 22.50 8.97 14.87
N ILE A 688 22.47 8.06 13.88
CA ILE A 688 21.43 8.05 12.82
C ILE A 688 20.05 7.74 13.41
N VAL A 689 19.96 6.77 14.33
CA VAL A 689 18.68 6.44 14.99
C VAL A 689 18.23 7.58 15.91
N ASP A 690 19.13 8.21 16.67
CA ASP A 690 18.82 9.38 17.51
C ASP A 690 18.31 10.55 16.67
N GLU A 691 19.00 10.88 15.56
CA GLU A 691 18.57 11.95 14.66
C GLU A 691 17.22 11.65 14.01
N GLY A 692 16.99 10.41 13.56
CA GLY A 692 15.72 9.99 12.99
C GLY A 692 14.57 10.12 13.99
N MET A 693 14.76 9.74 15.24
CA MET A 693 13.76 9.96 16.29
C MET A 693 13.48 11.45 16.51
N ARG A 694 14.52 12.30 16.54
CA ARG A 694 14.37 13.75 16.70
C ARG A 694 13.57 14.35 15.52
N GLU A 695 13.94 14.04 14.28
CA GLU A 695 13.25 14.54 13.10
C GLU A 695 11.77 14.08 13.08
N MET A 696 11.53 12.78 13.24
CA MET A 696 10.20 12.18 13.00
C MET A 696 9.22 12.39 14.17
N ILE A 697 9.68 12.27 15.42
CA ILE A 697 8.78 12.26 16.58
C ILE A 697 8.79 13.61 17.31
N GLN A 698 9.95 14.20 17.55
CA GLN A 698 10.08 15.45 18.29
C GLN A 698 9.74 16.65 17.41
N GLN A 699 10.36 16.73 16.21
CA GLN A 699 10.13 17.82 15.24
C GLN A 699 8.95 17.54 14.32
N GLN A 700 8.43 16.34 14.29
CA GLN A 700 7.33 15.88 13.48
C GLN A 700 7.51 16.16 11.97
N ARG A 701 8.72 15.97 11.45
CA ARG A 701 9.04 16.12 10.03
C ARG A 701 8.53 14.92 9.22
N ASP A 702 8.11 15.16 8.00
CA ASP A 702 7.57 14.14 7.08
C ASP A 702 8.70 13.43 6.33
N VAL A 703 9.52 12.71 7.09
CA VAL A 703 10.62 11.87 6.58
C VAL A 703 10.55 10.49 7.23
N PHE A 704 11.13 9.49 6.56
CA PHE A 704 11.40 8.18 7.15
C PHE A 704 12.83 7.77 6.82
N TYR A 705 13.35 6.82 7.58
CA TYR A 705 14.73 6.39 7.48
C TYR A 705 14.82 4.98 6.92
N TYR A 706 15.70 4.78 5.94
CA TYR A 706 16.17 3.48 5.49
C TYR A 706 17.60 3.28 5.96
N ILE A 707 17.86 2.27 6.77
CA ILE A 707 19.19 2.00 7.34
C ILE A 707 19.55 0.56 7.02
N THR A 708 20.71 0.34 6.42
CA THR A 708 21.22 -1.01 6.24
C THR A 708 22.00 -1.47 7.47
N ALA A 709 21.86 -2.76 7.78
CA ALA A 709 22.53 -3.40 8.91
C ALA A 709 23.13 -4.73 8.49
N MET A 710 24.31 -5.04 9.03
CA MET A 710 25.11 -6.18 8.62
C MET A 710 25.24 -7.19 9.76
N ASN A 711 25.34 -8.49 9.43
CA ASN A 711 25.48 -9.58 10.41
C ASN A 711 26.95 -9.96 10.70
N GLU A 712 27.91 -9.32 10.03
CA GLU A 712 29.32 -9.54 10.29
C GLU A 712 29.76 -8.91 11.61
N ASN A 713 30.36 -9.71 12.49
CA ASN A 713 30.98 -9.21 13.71
C ASN A 713 32.39 -8.71 13.44
N TYR A 714 32.67 -7.51 13.87
CA TYR A 714 34.00 -6.91 13.89
C TYR A 714 34.14 -5.94 15.05
N THR A 715 35.36 -5.57 15.35
CA THR A 715 35.65 -4.65 16.46
C THR A 715 34.92 -3.32 16.27
N GLN A 716 34.17 -2.92 17.30
CA GLN A 716 33.46 -1.66 17.34
C GLN A 716 34.33 -0.62 18.04
N PRO A 717 34.85 0.38 17.29
CA PRO A 717 35.53 1.51 17.93
C PRO A 717 34.53 2.40 18.64
N GLY A 718 34.97 3.12 19.65
CA GLY A 718 34.20 4.22 20.21
C GLY A 718 34.16 5.43 19.25
N ILE A 719 33.66 6.54 19.77
CA ILE A 719 33.62 7.79 19.04
C ILE A 719 35.07 8.28 18.77
N PRO A 720 35.45 8.53 17.51
CA PRO A 720 36.72 9.12 17.16
C PRO A 720 36.97 10.42 17.94
N GLY A 721 38.16 10.51 18.65
CA GLY A 721 38.48 11.67 19.46
C GLY A 721 37.61 11.84 20.73
N GLY A 722 36.64 10.96 20.97
CA GLY A 722 35.75 11.00 22.16
C GLY A 722 34.73 12.14 22.16
N ASP A 723 34.67 12.95 21.12
CA ASP A 723 33.73 14.07 20.99
C ASP A 723 32.59 13.74 20.00
N LEU A 724 31.45 13.41 20.57
CA LEU A 724 30.23 13.07 19.81
C LEU A 724 29.74 14.23 18.93
N GLU A 725 29.77 15.46 19.46
CA GLU A 725 29.24 16.62 18.75
C GLU A 725 30.12 16.98 17.54
N ALA A 726 31.43 16.75 17.64
CA ALA A 726 32.36 17.00 16.55
C ALA A 726 32.09 16.13 15.31
N ILE A 727 31.64 14.87 15.50
CA ILE A 727 31.40 13.95 14.38
C ILE A 727 29.91 13.81 14.00
N ARG A 728 28.98 14.25 14.86
CA ARG A 728 27.55 14.10 14.68
C ARG A 728 27.09 14.69 13.34
N GLU A 729 27.51 15.93 13.06
CA GLU A 729 27.14 16.58 11.78
C GLU A 729 27.61 15.75 10.59
N GLY A 730 28.84 15.24 10.61
CA GLY A 730 29.41 14.44 9.54
C GLY A 730 28.67 13.13 9.33
N ILE A 731 28.32 12.41 10.39
CA ILE A 731 27.52 11.18 10.33
C ILE A 731 26.16 11.45 9.68
N VAL A 732 25.47 12.51 10.10
CA VAL A 732 24.14 12.87 9.60
C VAL A 732 24.20 13.39 8.15
N LYS A 733 25.24 14.14 7.81
CA LYS A 733 25.49 14.69 6.46
C LYS A 733 26.04 13.65 5.47
N GLY A 734 26.52 12.51 5.95
CA GLY A 734 26.91 11.38 5.13
C GLY A 734 28.39 11.10 5.01
N ILE A 735 29.31 11.92 5.54
CA ILE A 735 30.76 11.68 5.54
C ILE A 735 31.45 12.37 6.71
N TYR A 736 32.39 11.67 7.35
CA TYR A 736 33.29 12.25 8.34
C TYR A 736 34.66 11.55 8.32
N ARG A 737 35.70 12.21 8.85
CA ARG A 737 37.03 11.68 8.91
C ARG A 737 37.22 10.82 10.16
N MET A 738 37.77 9.59 9.99
CA MET A 738 37.99 8.61 11.07
C MET A 738 39.28 8.81 11.84
N ASP A 739 40.31 9.28 11.17
CA ASP A 739 41.69 9.34 11.67
C ASP A 739 42.15 10.76 12.10
N ALA A 740 41.21 11.60 12.59
CA ALA A 740 41.49 13.01 12.89
C ALA A 740 42.59 13.22 13.98
N ASP A 741 42.80 12.26 14.89
CA ASP A 741 43.77 12.35 16.01
C ASP A 741 45.08 11.60 15.75
N GLU A 742 45.18 10.69 14.83
CA GLU A 742 46.42 10.09 14.40
C GLU A 742 47.01 10.94 13.27
N ALA A 743 47.82 11.93 13.60
CA ALA A 743 48.66 12.60 12.62
C ALA A 743 49.38 11.52 11.82
N VAL A 744 49.02 11.39 10.54
CA VAL A 744 49.58 10.38 9.62
C VAL A 744 51.08 10.51 9.71
N LYS A 745 51.74 9.60 10.45
CA LYS A 745 53.19 9.59 10.65
C LYS A 745 53.86 9.32 9.31
N GLY A 746 54.46 10.30 8.73
CA GLY A 746 55.20 10.21 7.45
C GLY A 746 55.91 11.50 7.16
N ASP A 747 56.89 11.45 6.27
CA ASP A 747 57.56 12.62 5.72
C ASP A 747 56.50 13.53 5.03
N GLU A 748 56.52 14.83 5.28
CA GLU A 748 55.63 15.80 4.65
C GLU A 748 55.62 15.72 3.12
N HIS A 749 56.67 15.14 2.53
CA HIS A 749 56.86 14.97 1.09
C HIS A 749 56.31 13.62 0.56
N SER A 750 55.77 12.72 1.41
CA SER A 750 55.21 11.42 0.92
C SER A 750 53.88 11.61 0.19
N ALA A 751 53.67 10.80 -0.88
CA ALA A 751 52.40 10.76 -1.61
C ALA A 751 51.21 10.49 -0.69
N GLN A 752 50.09 11.12 -0.99
CA GLN A 752 48.87 11.04 -0.17
C GLN A 752 47.67 10.62 -0.98
N VAL A 753 46.76 9.80 -0.40
CA VAL A 753 45.52 9.36 -0.97
C VAL A 753 44.40 9.44 0.07
N GLN A 754 43.16 9.67 -0.38
CA GLN A 754 41.98 9.66 0.47
C GLN A 754 41.17 8.38 0.18
N LEU A 755 40.87 7.63 1.24
CA LEU A 755 40.14 6.36 1.15
C LEU A 755 38.74 6.52 1.80
N LEU A 756 37.70 6.31 1.04
CA LEU A 756 36.32 6.37 1.46
C LEU A 756 35.75 4.95 1.58
N GLY A 757 35.09 4.62 2.70
CA GLY A 757 34.43 3.35 2.90
C GLY A 757 33.03 3.49 3.49
N SER A 758 32.11 2.58 3.15
CA SER A 758 30.77 2.52 3.76
C SER A 758 30.48 1.11 4.30
N GLY A 759 29.61 1.03 5.30
CA GLY A 759 29.16 -0.23 5.86
C GLY A 759 30.28 -1.21 6.17
N ALA A 760 30.10 -2.49 5.92
CA ALA A 760 31.06 -3.56 6.22
C ALA A 760 32.35 -3.52 5.37
N ILE A 761 32.47 -2.64 4.38
CA ILE A 761 33.72 -2.45 3.61
C ILE A 761 34.66 -1.44 4.29
N LEU A 762 34.19 -0.60 5.18
CA LEU A 762 35.05 0.33 5.90
C LEU A 762 36.22 -0.34 6.68
N PRO A 763 36.06 -1.51 7.34
CA PRO A 763 37.16 -2.28 7.90
C PRO A 763 38.23 -2.69 6.85
N GLU A 764 37.84 -3.02 5.61
CA GLU A 764 38.80 -3.31 4.53
C GLU A 764 39.55 -2.04 4.10
N VAL A 765 38.89 -0.89 4.10
CA VAL A 765 39.50 0.43 3.85
C VAL A 765 40.52 0.78 4.91
N ILE A 766 40.21 0.58 6.20
CA ILE A 766 41.14 0.78 7.31
C ILE A 766 42.36 -0.14 7.20
N ALA A 767 42.15 -1.41 6.82
CA ALA A 767 43.25 -2.34 6.61
C ALA A 767 44.11 -1.94 5.39
N ALA A 768 43.50 -1.42 4.32
CA ALA A 768 44.22 -0.89 3.16
C ALA A 768 45.10 0.34 3.50
N GLN A 769 44.59 1.26 4.36
CA GLN A 769 45.39 2.37 4.91
C GLN A 769 46.68 1.85 5.53
N LYS A 770 46.57 0.85 6.40
CA LYS A 770 47.73 0.25 7.05
C LYS A 770 48.74 -0.36 6.08
N MET A 771 48.23 -1.10 5.06
CA MET A 771 49.09 -1.70 4.02
C MET A 771 49.80 -0.63 3.17
N LEU A 772 49.12 0.47 2.81
CA LEU A 772 49.71 1.59 2.08
C LEU A 772 50.84 2.20 2.90
N GLN A 773 50.66 2.37 4.19
CA GLN A 773 51.71 2.92 5.08
C GLN A 773 52.87 1.94 5.26
N ASP A 774 52.59 0.68 5.64
CA ASP A 774 53.61 -0.32 6.03
C ASP A 774 54.41 -0.82 4.82
N ASP A 775 53.76 -1.06 3.70
CA ASP A 775 54.37 -1.69 2.51
C ASP A 775 54.93 -0.64 1.53
N TRP A 776 54.37 0.57 1.46
CA TRP A 776 54.64 1.53 0.39
C TRP A 776 55.00 2.95 0.89
N SER A 777 54.97 3.18 2.19
CA SER A 777 55.24 4.49 2.80
C SER A 777 54.35 5.63 2.28
N ILE A 778 53.11 5.25 1.87
CA ILE A 778 52.09 6.20 1.35
C ILE A 778 51.16 6.57 2.48
N ARG A 779 50.89 7.87 2.64
CA ARG A 779 49.91 8.37 3.61
C ARG A 779 48.48 8.23 3.04
N ALA A 780 47.58 7.71 3.85
CA ALA A 780 46.20 7.60 3.48
C ALA A 780 45.25 8.14 4.57
N GLY A 781 44.39 9.08 4.20
CA GLY A 781 43.29 9.53 5.08
C GLY A 781 42.10 8.62 4.94
N VAL A 782 41.47 8.22 6.05
CA VAL A 782 40.27 7.34 6.04
C VAL A 782 39.04 8.14 6.39
N TRP A 783 38.02 7.96 5.57
CA TRP A 783 36.70 8.60 5.70
C TRP A 783 35.61 7.54 5.79
N SER A 784 34.76 7.63 6.81
CA SER A 784 33.50 6.86 6.82
C SER A 784 32.44 7.60 6.05
N VAL A 785 31.85 6.93 5.04
CA VAL A 785 30.71 7.43 4.27
C VAL A 785 29.46 6.73 4.77
N THR A 786 28.73 7.39 5.64
CA THR A 786 27.48 6.87 6.19
C THR A 786 26.31 7.00 5.21
N SER A 787 26.39 7.91 4.23
CA SER A 787 25.33 8.07 3.23
C SER A 787 25.82 8.74 1.93
N PHE A 788 26.02 7.96 0.89
CA PHE A 788 26.19 8.49 -0.47
C PHE A 788 24.93 9.23 -0.96
N THR A 789 23.76 8.80 -0.53
CA THR A 789 22.48 9.38 -0.92
C THR A 789 22.31 10.82 -0.41
N GLU A 790 22.61 11.08 0.85
CA GLU A 790 22.48 12.42 1.41
C GLU A 790 23.58 13.35 0.87
N LEU A 791 24.80 12.84 0.64
CA LEU A 791 25.86 13.59 -0.05
C LEU A 791 25.47 13.99 -1.47
N HIS A 792 24.86 13.08 -2.22
CA HIS A 792 24.36 13.36 -3.57
C HIS A 792 23.27 14.43 -3.56
N ARG A 793 22.30 14.33 -2.64
CA ARG A 793 21.21 15.33 -2.50
C ARG A 793 21.74 16.70 -2.12
N ASP A 794 22.70 16.76 -1.21
CA ASP A 794 23.37 18.02 -0.83
C ASP A 794 24.10 18.63 -2.01
N GLY A 795 24.81 17.80 -2.81
CA GLY A 795 25.52 18.23 -4.00
C GLY A 795 24.58 18.83 -5.06
N ILE A 796 23.50 18.12 -5.41
CA ILE A 796 22.48 18.64 -6.35
C ILE A 796 21.85 19.93 -5.85
N ALA A 797 21.56 20.03 -4.55
CA ALA A 797 20.99 21.24 -3.97
C ALA A 797 21.95 22.44 -4.08
N ALA A 798 23.25 22.22 -3.83
CA ALA A 798 24.26 23.25 -4.01
C ALA A 798 24.41 23.70 -5.48
N GLU A 799 24.51 22.74 -6.40
CA GLU A 799 24.58 23.00 -7.85
C GLU A 799 23.34 23.76 -8.35
N ARG A 800 22.16 23.43 -7.83
CA ARG A 800 20.93 24.15 -8.18
C ARG A 800 20.98 25.61 -7.72
N LEU A 801 21.46 25.88 -6.50
CA LEU A 801 21.62 27.24 -6.00
C LEU A 801 22.62 28.04 -6.84
N GLU A 802 23.75 27.44 -7.23
CA GLU A 802 24.74 28.04 -8.12
C GLU A 802 24.14 28.43 -9.48
N ARG A 803 23.35 27.54 -10.10
CA ARG A 803 22.63 27.85 -11.35
C ARG A 803 21.64 29.02 -11.22
N HIS A 804 21.14 29.29 -10.01
CA HIS A 804 20.28 30.42 -9.72
C HIS A 804 21.04 31.67 -9.19
N GLY A 805 22.37 31.66 -9.30
CA GLY A 805 23.20 32.81 -8.97
C GLY A 805 23.72 32.87 -7.53
N ASP A 806 23.50 31.84 -6.72
CA ASP A 806 24.05 31.69 -5.37
C ASP A 806 25.14 30.61 -5.35
N ALA A 807 26.38 31.01 -5.57
CA ALA A 807 27.57 30.16 -5.53
C ALA A 807 28.21 30.07 -4.13
N THR A 808 27.56 30.58 -3.09
CA THR A 808 28.14 30.65 -1.74
C THR A 808 28.15 29.28 -1.03
N ARG A 809 27.25 28.38 -1.44
CA ARG A 809 27.12 27.04 -0.87
C ARG A 809 27.87 26.00 -1.69
N LYS A 810 28.97 25.50 -1.16
CA LYS A 810 29.67 24.32 -1.71
C LYS A 810 29.03 23.02 -1.22
N PRO A 811 28.99 21.93 -2.04
CA PRO A 811 28.65 20.60 -1.60
C PRO A 811 29.42 20.16 -0.35
N TYR A 812 28.74 19.47 0.59
CA TYR A 812 29.37 19.06 1.85
C TYR A 812 30.59 18.16 1.61
N VAL A 813 30.49 17.17 0.72
CA VAL A 813 31.60 16.27 0.37
C VAL A 813 32.80 17.04 -0.20
N GLN A 814 32.55 18.08 -1.00
CA GLN A 814 33.62 18.94 -1.54
C GLN A 814 34.34 19.68 -0.42
N ARG A 815 33.60 20.32 0.51
CA ARG A 815 34.18 21.03 1.66
C ARG A 815 35.03 20.14 2.54
N MET A 816 34.63 18.87 2.71
CA MET A 816 35.39 17.91 3.51
C MET A 816 36.71 17.51 2.81
N LEU A 817 36.65 17.16 1.53
CA LEU A 817 37.77 16.63 0.78
C LEU A 817 38.74 17.73 0.26
N GLU A 818 38.30 18.98 0.13
CA GLU A 818 39.20 20.12 -0.22
C GLU A 818 40.33 20.33 0.80
N GLN A 819 40.15 19.91 2.05
CA GLN A 819 41.12 20.06 3.11
C GLN A 819 42.24 19.01 3.08
N SER A 820 42.20 18.07 2.15
CA SER A 820 43.12 16.94 2.06
C SER A 820 43.70 16.83 0.65
N ASP A 821 44.92 16.27 0.51
CA ASP A 821 45.61 16.10 -0.77
C ASP A 821 45.47 14.68 -1.33
N GLY A 822 45.76 14.52 -2.62
CA GLY A 822 45.83 13.27 -3.34
C GLY A 822 44.46 12.80 -3.94
N PRO A 823 44.47 11.75 -4.77
CA PRO A 823 43.27 11.16 -5.34
C PRO A 823 42.39 10.53 -4.27
N VAL A 824 41.13 10.32 -4.64
CA VAL A 824 40.11 9.73 -3.76
C VAL A 824 39.72 8.35 -4.30
N VAL A 825 39.69 7.33 -3.44
CA VAL A 825 39.25 5.98 -3.76
C VAL A 825 38.09 5.62 -2.82
N ALA A 826 36.92 5.31 -3.39
CA ALA A 826 35.75 4.89 -2.63
C ALA A 826 35.45 3.40 -2.84
N ALA A 827 35.17 2.68 -1.75
CA ALA A 827 34.79 1.27 -1.79
C ALA A 827 33.50 1.01 -1.00
N THR A 828 32.60 0.21 -1.57
CA THR A 828 31.30 -0.13 -0.98
C THR A 828 30.90 -1.56 -1.29
N ASP A 829 30.01 -2.13 -0.48
CA ASP A 829 29.40 -3.46 -0.71
C ASP A 829 28.20 -3.44 -1.67
N TYR A 830 27.92 -2.29 -2.26
CA TYR A 830 26.86 -2.06 -3.25
C TYR A 830 27.45 -1.85 -4.64
N VAL A 831 26.57 -1.77 -5.66
CA VAL A 831 27.00 -1.49 -7.03
C VAL A 831 27.73 -0.14 -7.13
N ARG A 832 28.71 -0.06 -8.04
CA ARG A 832 29.55 1.14 -8.25
C ARG A 832 28.74 2.40 -8.54
N ALA A 833 27.54 2.25 -9.12
CA ALA A 833 26.66 3.40 -9.38
C ALA A 833 26.33 4.19 -8.10
N LEU A 834 26.38 3.57 -6.91
CA LEU A 834 26.13 4.27 -5.65
C LEU A 834 27.23 5.29 -5.33
N PRO A 835 28.51 4.94 -5.16
CA PRO A 835 29.56 5.93 -4.95
C PRO A 835 29.78 6.85 -6.17
N GLU A 836 29.50 6.39 -7.40
CA GLU A 836 29.54 7.24 -8.60
C GLU A 836 28.58 8.43 -8.53
N SER A 837 27.51 8.34 -7.79
CA SER A 837 26.52 9.41 -7.65
C SER A 837 27.09 10.73 -7.13
N ILE A 838 28.20 10.72 -6.40
CA ILE A 838 28.84 11.93 -5.87
C ILE A 838 30.03 12.43 -6.72
N ARG A 839 30.36 11.75 -7.83
CA ARG A 839 31.56 12.07 -8.66
C ARG A 839 31.68 13.55 -9.02
N ALA A 840 30.58 14.19 -9.41
CA ALA A 840 30.59 15.60 -9.82
C ALA A 840 30.99 16.56 -8.70
N PHE A 841 30.89 16.13 -7.45
CA PHE A 841 31.12 16.95 -6.27
C PHE A 841 32.47 16.65 -5.57
N VAL A 842 33.20 15.63 -6.04
CA VAL A 842 34.54 15.31 -5.52
C VAL A 842 35.58 16.17 -6.25
N PRO A 843 36.38 16.99 -5.54
CA PRO A 843 37.21 18.01 -6.18
C PRO A 843 38.54 17.46 -6.74
N ARG A 844 38.75 16.13 -6.76
CA ARG A 844 39.98 15.46 -7.13
C ARG A 844 39.68 14.24 -8.01
N ARG A 845 40.77 13.56 -8.51
CA ARG A 845 40.60 12.26 -9.18
C ARG A 845 39.84 11.30 -8.28
N TYR A 846 38.78 10.71 -8.81
CA TYR A 846 37.88 9.83 -8.06
C TYR A 846 37.79 8.46 -8.70
N VAL A 847 38.10 7.44 -7.94
CA VAL A 847 38.04 6.03 -8.33
C VAL A 847 37.03 5.30 -7.42
N THR A 848 36.19 4.46 -8.02
CA THR A 848 35.16 3.75 -7.28
C THR A 848 35.29 2.24 -7.43
N LEU A 849 35.12 1.52 -6.32
CA LEU A 849 35.06 0.06 -6.24
C LEU A 849 33.70 -0.34 -5.67
N GLY A 850 33.07 -1.36 -6.25
CA GLY A 850 31.75 -1.82 -5.84
C GLY A 850 31.42 -3.20 -6.41
N THR A 851 30.31 -3.75 -5.99
CA THR A 851 29.91 -5.14 -6.24
C THR A 851 28.95 -5.27 -7.41
N ASP A 852 29.38 -4.87 -8.62
CA ASP A 852 28.57 -5.00 -9.83
C ASP A 852 28.35 -6.47 -10.21
N GLY A 853 27.21 -6.78 -10.87
CA GLY A 853 26.85 -8.13 -11.29
C GLY A 853 25.98 -8.89 -10.28
N PHE A 854 25.78 -10.16 -10.55
CA PHE A 854 25.00 -11.04 -9.68
C PHE A 854 25.76 -11.44 -8.41
N GLY A 855 25.03 -11.67 -7.31
CA GLY A 855 25.57 -12.23 -6.09
C GLY A 855 26.14 -13.63 -6.29
N ARG A 856 27.02 -14.08 -5.38
CA ARG A 856 27.71 -15.37 -5.43
C ARG A 856 27.73 -16.04 -4.06
N SER A 857 27.65 -17.35 -4.04
CA SER A 857 27.82 -18.15 -2.82
C SER A 857 29.30 -18.45 -2.60
N ASP A 858 29.89 -17.85 -1.59
CA ASP A 858 31.26 -18.12 -1.12
C ASP A 858 31.48 -17.49 0.26
N THR A 859 32.69 -17.61 0.79
CA THR A 859 33.13 -16.88 1.99
C THR A 859 33.21 -15.39 1.74
N ARG A 860 33.04 -14.55 2.78
CA ARG A 860 33.19 -13.08 2.68
C ARG A 860 34.51 -12.66 2.05
N GLN A 861 35.60 -13.33 2.45
CA GLN A 861 36.93 -13.04 1.89
C GLN A 861 37.01 -13.32 0.37
N ALA A 862 36.49 -14.47 -0.07
CA ALA A 862 36.46 -14.82 -1.48
C ALA A 862 35.57 -13.88 -2.29
N LEU A 863 34.39 -13.52 -1.75
CA LEU A 863 33.47 -12.59 -2.38
C LEU A 863 34.08 -11.18 -2.53
N ARG A 864 34.72 -10.64 -1.47
CA ARG A 864 35.39 -9.34 -1.53
C ARG A 864 36.51 -9.33 -2.57
N ALA A 865 37.28 -10.43 -2.64
CA ALA A 865 38.32 -10.58 -3.68
C ALA A 865 37.74 -10.75 -5.10
N PHE A 866 36.59 -11.43 -5.24
CA PHE A 866 35.89 -11.59 -6.52
C PHE A 866 35.33 -10.27 -7.05
N PHE A 867 34.70 -9.48 -6.18
CA PHE A 867 34.14 -8.17 -6.53
C PHE A 867 35.15 -7.03 -6.47
N GLU A 868 36.42 -7.33 -6.13
CA GLU A 868 37.52 -6.34 -6.06
C GLU A 868 37.25 -5.18 -5.07
N VAL A 869 36.63 -5.50 -3.92
CA VAL A 869 36.40 -4.58 -2.81
C VAL A 869 37.16 -4.97 -1.53
N ASP A 870 38.08 -5.92 -1.66
CA ASP A 870 39.00 -6.30 -0.60
C ASP A 870 40.15 -5.27 -0.44
N ARG A 871 40.83 -5.32 0.70
CA ARG A 871 41.96 -4.41 1.04
C ARG A 871 43.05 -4.36 -0.03
N VAL A 872 43.34 -5.50 -0.70
CA VAL A 872 44.37 -5.57 -1.76
C VAL A 872 43.90 -4.79 -2.99
N SER A 873 42.65 -4.95 -3.39
CA SER A 873 42.09 -4.23 -4.54
C SER A 873 42.01 -2.71 -4.27
N ILE A 874 41.71 -2.32 -3.04
CA ILE A 874 41.71 -0.92 -2.61
C ILE A 874 43.13 -0.33 -2.69
N VAL A 875 44.16 -1.06 -2.20
CA VAL A 875 45.58 -0.63 -2.30
C VAL A 875 46.00 -0.48 -3.76
N LEU A 876 45.67 -1.46 -4.61
CA LEU A 876 46.02 -1.37 -6.04
C LEU A 876 45.34 -0.22 -6.76
N ALA A 877 44.07 0.06 -6.43
CA ALA A 877 43.34 1.20 -6.98
C ALA A 877 43.97 2.54 -6.51
N ALA A 878 44.37 2.64 -5.24
CA ALA A 878 45.01 3.81 -4.69
C ALA A 878 46.38 4.06 -5.35
N LEU A 879 47.23 3.04 -5.46
CA LEU A 879 48.53 3.15 -6.13
C LEU A 879 48.36 3.53 -7.60
N LYS A 880 47.42 2.95 -8.30
CA LYS A 880 47.15 3.29 -9.69
C LYS A 880 46.65 4.74 -9.86
N ALA A 881 45.81 5.21 -8.95
CA ALA A 881 45.34 6.60 -8.97
C ALA A 881 46.49 7.59 -8.73
N LEU A 882 47.42 7.26 -7.83
CA LEU A 882 48.64 8.05 -7.57
C LEU A 882 49.60 8.04 -8.76
N GLU A 883 49.76 6.91 -9.46
CA GLU A 883 50.51 6.82 -10.70
C GLU A 883 49.91 7.72 -11.77
N ASP A 884 48.60 7.66 -11.95
CA ASP A 884 47.84 8.45 -12.94
C ASP A 884 47.95 9.97 -12.66
N ASP A 885 48.16 10.36 -11.41
CA ASP A 885 48.43 11.76 -10.99
C ASP A 885 49.90 12.11 -11.01
N GLY A 886 50.78 11.16 -11.38
CA GLY A 886 52.25 11.37 -11.44
C GLY A 886 52.94 11.48 -10.08
N ALA A 887 52.23 11.10 -8.97
CA ALA A 887 52.80 11.18 -7.62
C ALA A 887 53.74 10.03 -7.28
N ILE A 888 53.62 8.88 -7.99
CA ILE A 888 54.51 7.72 -7.87
C ILE A 888 54.84 7.14 -9.26
N GLY A 889 55.93 6.35 -9.32
CA GLY A 889 56.32 5.67 -10.56
C GLY A 889 55.47 4.41 -10.87
N ALA A 890 55.39 4.04 -12.17
CA ALA A 890 54.68 2.85 -12.62
C ALA A 890 55.29 1.54 -12.10
N ASP A 891 56.55 1.54 -11.75
CA ASP A 891 57.28 0.41 -11.14
C ASP A 891 56.69 0.03 -9.77
N ILE A 892 56.21 0.99 -8.97
CA ILE A 892 55.58 0.73 -7.67
C ILE A 892 54.30 -0.07 -7.87
N VAL A 893 53.44 0.28 -8.86
CA VAL A 893 52.19 -0.45 -9.16
C VAL A 893 52.52 -1.87 -9.64
N ALA A 894 53.60 -2.03 -10.46
CA ALA A 894 54.03 -3.33 -10.92
C ALA A 894 54.51 -4.23 -9.77
N GLN A 895 55.33 -3.69 -8.88
CA GLN A 895 55.81 -4.36 -7.66
C GLN A 895 54.62 -4.76 -6.74
N ALA A 896 53.62 -3.91 -6.59
CA ALA A 896 52.44 -4.21 -5.77
C ALA A 896 51.61 -5.36 -6.37
N ARG A 897 51.42 -5.40 -7.68
CA ARG A 897 50.76 -6.52 -8.37
C ARG A 897 51.50 -7.84 -8.14
N GLU A 898 52.82 -7.82 -8.20
CA GLU A 898 53.63 -9.00 -7.94
C GLU A 898 53.53 -9.42 -6.48
N ARG A 899 53.75 -8.47 -5.54
CA ARG A 899 53.70 -8.73 -4.08
C ARG A 899 52.41 -9.37 -3.64
N TYR A 900 51.28 -8.92 -4.18
CA TYR A 900 49.93 -9.40 -3.83
C TYR A 900 49.42 -10.51 -4.73
N GLY A 901 50.25 -11.10 -5.59
CA GLY A 901 49.89 -12.23 -6.48
C GLY A 901 48.80 -11.88 -7.52
N LYS A 902 48.73 -10.63 -7.93
CA LYS A 902 47.78 -10.15 -8.96
C LYS A 902 48.39 -9.95 -10.33
N GLN A 903 49.66 -10.36 -10.52
CA GLN A 903 50.36 -10.23 -11.80
C GLN A 903 49.75 -11.15 -12.86
N GLY A 904 49.47 -10.61 -14.05
CA GLY A 904 48.97 -11.37 -15.17
C GLY A 904 47.54 -11.93 -15.07
N ILE A 905 46.82 -11.63 -13.98
CA ILE A 905 45.41 -12.05 -13.80
C ILE A 905 44.52 -11.22 -14.71
N ARG A 906 44.00 -11.86 -15.76
CA ARG A 906 42.89 -11.36 -16.59
C ARG A 906 41.61 -12.06 -16.13
N ARG A 907 40.74 -11.38 -15.38
CA ARG A 907 39.40 -11.88 -15.07
C ARG A 907 38.38 -11.13 -15.92
N ALA A 908 37.36 -11.84 -16.34
CA ALA A 908 36.15 -11.17 -16.85
C ALA A 908 35.56 -10.27 -15.73
N ALA A 909 34.97 -9.16 -16.09
CA ALA A 909 34.31 -8.33 -15.12
C ALA A 909 33.18 -9.09 -14.41
N SER A 910 32.92 -8.83 -13.13
CA SER A 910 31.94 -9.56 -12.32
C SER A 910 30.54 -9.61 -12.94
N TRP A 911 30.16 -8.61 -13.71
CA TRP A 911 28.86 -8.58 -14.44
C TRP A 911 28.85 -9.41 -15.74
N GLN A 912 30.00 -9.95 -16.15
CA GLN A 912 30.14 -10.81 -17.33
C GLN A 912 30.24 -12.30 -16.96
N CYS A 913 30.29 -12.64 -15.68
CA CYS A 913 30.49 -14.00 -15.18
C CYS A 913 29.17 -14.68 -14.82
#